data_23e39daef3a65f1e5e58d9b1df685f07
#
_entry.id   23e39daef3a65f1e5e58d9b1df685f07
#
_cell.length_a   1.000
_cell.length_b   1.000
_cell.length_c   1.000
_cell.angle_alpha   90.00
_cell.angle_beta   90.00
_cell.angle_gamma   90.00
#
_symmetry.space_group_name_H-M   'P 1'
#
loop_
_entity.id
_entity.type
_entity.pdbx_description
1 polymer ?
#
loop_
_entity_poly.entity_id
_entity_poly.type
_entity_poly.pdbx_seq_one_letter_code
_entity_poly.pdbx_strand_id
1 'polypeptide(L)'
;MAARANMKMNKARDAASEETARGKIVEFPPDRPASAATDERAPRISVAPRLRDELLAFGVFTVAVVAALPIVGLAGHSALSLAGDFFGLVLGKAAIAVPFGLSIIAVELWRAGEAAQRTRRIVGGATTLLAIVGLLGLNGRDNDVEAAGGYIGLGVARGLMAVVGEVGAAVVLLAVGVVGVFLVTGYDTREIVDSWRRVRPRSRASKETPEPEWAVETESLGALATEAYAVAEPTEALDVTPPRITPVAPAKPVINRPKLERAPSASSVLPPADEESAPPAHRGVWNLPSIDLLKIYESIEPDGPELEAKARRIEKTLASFKVDATVREIFPGPAVTLFTLEPGSGVKVRRITELQNDLALALAAMSLRIEAPVPGMARVGLEIPNGSISTVGLREVLDSATFGKSKSKIPLPLGRDVNGRYVIGDLTRMPHLLIAGATGSGKSVCINSIIATFLLTKSPDDLKMIMIDPKMVELSGYEGVPHLKAPVITEMDKVVPALRAVLREMERRYQTFSRLGVRNIDGYELRRSTDPTMEKLPYLVVIIDELADLMMTTPDEVETLLVRLAQMARATGIHLLIATQRPSVDVLTGLIKANVPARIAFAVSSQIDSRVILDMPGAERLLGRGDMLFMPADAAKP
;
A
#
# COMPACT_ATOMS: atom_id res chain seq x y z
N MET A 1 -63.66 -24.33 -15.19
CA MET A 1 -62.56 -24.79 -14.33
C MET A 1 -61.69 -23.66 -13.75
N ALA A 2 -61.68 -22.49 -14.32
CA ALA A 2 -60.86 -21.35 -13.82
C ALA A 2 -61.38 -20.67 -12.54
N ALA A 3 -62.69 -20.70 -12.29
CA ALA A 3 -63.28 -20.08 -11.09
C ALA A 3 -63.02 -20.86 -9.76
N ARG A 4 -62.72 -22.16 -9.82
CA ARG A 4 -62.37 -22.98 -8.62
C ARG A 4 -60.90 -22.87 -8.21
N ALA A 5 -60.01 -22.47 -9.11
CA ALA A 5 -58.59 -22.25 -8.80
C ALA A 5 -58.35 -20.93 -8.06
N ASN A 6 -59.08 -19.86 -8.43
CA ASN A 6 -58.97 -18.55 -7.77
C ASN A 6 -59.54 -18.53 -6.34
N MET A 7 -60.54 -19.38 -6.05
CA MET A 7 -61.13 -19.45 -4.71
C MET A 7 -60.25 -20.22 -3.71
N LYS A 8 -59.39 -21.15 -4.19
CA LYS A 8 -58.38 -21.84 -3.35
C LYS A 8 -57.16 -20.97 -3.06
N MET A 9 -56.79 -20.08 -4.00
CA MET A 9 -55.65 -19.20 -3.82
C MET A 9 -55.95 -18.04 -2.85
N ASN A 10 -57.17 -17.50 -2.85
CA ASN A 10 -57.58 -16.48 -1.88
C ASN A 10 -57.73 -17.05 -0.45
N LYS A 11 -58.19 -18.28 -0.29
CA LYS A 11 -58.31 -18.92 1.03
C LYS A 11 -56.97 -19.28 1.67
N ALA A 12 -55.93 -19.49 0.87
CA ALA A 12 -54.54 -19.69 1.35
C ALA A 12 -53.84 -18.36 1.74
N ARG A 13 -54.29 -17.25 1.15
CA ARG A 13 -53.74 -15.91 1.46
C ARG A 13 -54.31 -15.32 2.74
N ASP A 14 -55.59 -15.61 3.04
CA ASP A 14 -56.24 -15.18 4.28
C ASP A 14 -55.80 -16.01 5.51
N ALA A 15 -55.43 -17.28 5.32
CA ALA A 15 -54.86 -18.11 6.39
C ALA A 15 -53.43 -17.72 6.78
N ALA A 16 -52.65 -17.16 5.82
CA ALA A 16 -51.28 -16.68 6.10
C ALA A 16 -51.25 -15.31 6.78
N SER A 17 -52.32 -14.50 6.69
CA SER A 17 -52.43 -13.21 7.37
C SER A 17 -52.92 -13.30 8.82
N GLU A 18 -53.60 -14.38 9.21
CA GLU A 18 -54.05 -14.60 10.59
C GLU A 18 -52.96 -15.20 11.50
N GLU A 19 -51.93 -15.86 10.94
CA GLU A 19 -50.85 -16.46 11.73
C GLU A 19 -49.76 -15.46 12.15
N THR A 20 -49.74 -14.27 11.52
CA THR A 20 -48.77 -13.20 11.84
C THR A 20 -49.26 -12.25 12.96
N ALA A 21 -50.49 -12.38 13.40
CA ALA A 21 -51.12 -11.49 14.41
C ALA A 21 -51.12 -12.05 15.85
N ARG A 22 -50.58 -13.26 16.08
CA ARG A 22 -50.42 -13.82 17.45
C ARG A 22 -48.96 -13.75 17.87
N GLY A 23 -48.55 -12.57 18.35
CA GLY A 23 -47.29 -12.38 19.06
C GLY A 23 -47.28 -13.23 20.34
N LYS A 24 -46.39 -14.23 20.39
CA LYS A 24 -46.06 -14.91 21.64
C LYS A 24 -45.39 -13.93 22.59
N ILE A 25 -46.11 -13.53 23.62
CA ILE A 25 -45.57 -12.89 24.81
C ILE A 25 -44.66 -13.93 25.47
N VAL A 26 -43.37 -13.71 25.49
CA VAL A 26 -42.41 -14.49 26.28
C VAL A 26 -42.46 -13.91 27.69
N GLU A 27 -43.13 -14.63 28.62
CA GLU A 27 -43.09 -14.34 30.05
C GLU A 27 -41.68 -14.62 30.58
N PHE A 28 -41.04 -13.59 31.13
CA PHE A 28 -39.83 -13.74 31.93
C PHE A 28 -40.19 -14.26 33.32
N PRO A 29 -39.47 -15.25 33.88
CA PRO A 29 -39.69 -15.71 35.23
C PRO A 29 -39.33 -14.60 36.25
N PRO A 30 -40.00 -14.51 37.40
CA PRO A 30 -39.82 -13.46 38.39
C PRO A 30 -38.47 -13.55 39.07
N ASP A 31 -37.89 -12.35 39.33
CA ASP A 31 -36.62 -12.13 40.02
C ASP A 31 -36.55 -12.91 41.35
N ARG A 32 -35.47 -13.69 41.49
CA ARG A 32 -35.07 -14.21 42.80
C ARG A 32 -34.20 -13.14 43.51
N PRO A 33 -34.43 -12.87 44.80
CA PRO A 33 -33.61 -11.90 45.52
C PRO A 33 -32.18 -12.41 45.65
N ALA A 34 -31.22 -11.51 45.32
CA ALA A 34 -29.81 -11.75 45.46
C ALA A 34 -29.45 -11.92 46.93
N SER A 35 -28.99 -13.11 47.32
CA SER A 35 -28.31 -13.31 48.60
C SER A 35 -26.90 -12.75 48.45
N ALA A 36 -26.55 -11.76 49.27
CA ALA A 36 -25.24 -11.21 49.42
C ALA A 36 -24.25 -12.30 49.94
N ALA A 37 -23.41 -12.81 49.04
CA ALA A 37 -22.17 -13.47 49.39
C ALA A 37 -21.03 -12.53 49.01
N THR A 38 -20.47 -11.86 50.01
CA THR A 38 -19.21 -11.12 49.93
C THR A 38 -18.06 -12.09 49.70
N ASP A 39 -17.71 -12.29 48.43
CA ASP A 39 -16.46 -12.95 48.07
C ASP A 39 -15.42 -11.83 47.79
N GLU A 40 -14.67 -11.47 48.80
CA GLU A 40 -13.47 -10.60 48.72
C GLU A 40 -12.38 -11.29 47.92
N ARG A 41 -12.51 -11.31 46.60
CA ARG A 41 -11.37 -11.62 45.74
C ARG A 41 -10.63 -10.32 45.45
N ALA A 42 -9.37 -10.28 45.95
CA ALA A 42 -8.40 -9.24 45.63
C ALA A 42 -8.42 -8.88 44.14
N PRO A 43 -8.24 -7.62 43.75
CA PRO A 43 -8.29 -7.18 42.37
C PRO A 43 -7.21 -7.91 41.55
N ARG A 44 -7.61 -8.83 40.67
CA ARG A 44 -6.71 -9.38 39.68
C ARG A 44 -6.31 -8.26 38.74
N ILE A 45 -5.07 -7.80 38.82
CA ILE A 45 -4.48 -6.86 37.88
C ILE A 45 -4.48 -7.55 36.52
N SER A 46 -5.40 -7.20 35.65
CA SER A 46 -5.41 -7.66 34.26
C SER A 46 -4.35 -6.87 33.48
N VAL A 47 -3.18 -7.43 33.35
CA VAL A 47 -2.12 -6.89 32.50
C VAL A 47 -2.57 -7.04 31.04
N ALA A 48 -2.48 -5.97 30.26
CA ALA A 48 -2.78 -6.00 28.84
C ALA A 48 -2.01 -7.14 28.14
N PRO A 49 -2.63 -7.92 27.23
CA PRO A 49 -1.98 -9.13 26.65
C PRO A 49 -0.59 -8.88 26.08
N ARG A 50 -0.37 -7.74 25.46
CA ARG A 50 0.92 -7.33 24.87
C ARG A 50 1.99 -7.08 25.93
N LEU A 51 1.65 -6.39 27.02
CA LEU A 51 2.58 -6.15 28.14
C LEU A 51 2.94 -7.45 28.84
N ARG A 52 2.03 -8.43 28.92
CA ARG A 52 2.30 -9.76 29.46
C ARG A 52 3.34 -10.51 28.61
N ASP A 53 3.20 -10.48 27.28
CA ASP A 53 4.12 -11.15 26.36
C ASP A 53 5.50 -10.49 26.36
N GLU A 54 5.58 -9.16 26.48
CA GLU A 54 6.84 -8.42 26.62
C GLU A 54 7.56 -8.73 27.95
N LEU A 55 6.83 -8.81 29.06
CA LEU A 55 7.38 -9.20 30.36
C LEU A 55 7.86 -10.67 30.36
N LEU A 56 7.11 -11.57 29.71
CA LEU A 56 7.52 -12.96 29.54
C LEU A 56 8.77 -13.07 28.66
N ALA A 57 8.87 -12.31 27.58
CA ALA A 57 10.06 -12.28 26.72
C ALA A 57 11.29 -11.82 27.49
N PHE A 58 11.16 -10.75 28.28
CA PHE A 58 12.25 -10.26 29.13
C PHE A 58 12.66 -11.30 30.20
N GLY A 59 11.70 -11.95 30.84
CA GLY A 59 11.94 -13.03 31.79
C GLY A 59 12.70 -14.21 31.18
N VAL A 60 12.26 -14.68 30.00
CA VAL A 60 12.90 -15.77 29.26
C VAL A 60 14.32 -15.38 28.83
N PHE A 61 14.51 -14.14 28.36
CA PHE A 61 15.83 -13.63 27.99
C PHE A 61 16.78 -13.57 29.19
N THR A 62 16.30 -13.12 30.35
CA THR A 62 17.09 -13.13 31.60
C THR A 62 17.51 -14.54 31.98
N VAL A 63 16.60 -15.51 31.89
CA VAL A 63 16.92 -16.94 32.13
C VAL A 63 17.93 -17.44 31.11
N ALA A 64 17.87 -17.04 29.85
CA ALA A 64 18.84 -17.40 28.82
C ALA A 64 20.26 -16.90 29.17
N VAL A 65 20.36 -15.64 29.59
CA VAL A 65 21.64 -15.04 30.02
C VAL A 65 22.20 -15.75 31.25
N VAL A 66 21.35 -16.01 32.26
CA VAL A 66 21.75 -16.74 33.48
C VAL A 66 22.20 -18.17 33.15
N ALA A 67 21.52 -18.86 32.24
CA ALA A 67 21.90 -20.22 31.80
C ALA A 67 23.22 -20.26 31.00
N ALA A 68 23.63 -19.14 30.39
CA ALA A 68 24.89 -19.03 29.66
C ALA A 68 26.12 -18.91 30.62
N LEU A 69 25.94 -18.32 31.80
CA LEU A 69 27.03 -18.03 32.73
C LEU A 69 27.85 -19.27 33.13
N PRO A 70 27.25 -20.41 33.53
CA PRO A 70 28.02 -21.61 33.87
C PRO A 70 28.70 -22.22 32.64
N ILE A 71 28.12 -22.14 31.46
CA ILE A 71 28.67 -22.69 30.20
C ILE A 71 29.94 -21.93 29.79
N VAL A 72 29.99 -20.61 30.06
CA VAL A 72 31.15 -19.74 29.75
C VAL A 72 32.19 -19.74 30.91
N GLY A 73 31.93 -20.48 32.00
CA GLY A 73 32.86 -20.56 33.14
C GLY A 73 32.82 -19.36 34.10
N LEU A 74 31.79 -18.50 33.97
CA LEU A 74 31.65 -17.29 34.79
C LEU A 74 30.83 -17.50 36.07
N ALA A 75 30.34 -18.72 36.34
CA ALA A 75 29.42 -18.98 37.46
C ALA A 75 30.09 -19.15 38.83
N GLY A 76 31.41 -19.34 38.91
CA GLY A 76 32.15 -19.61 40.18
C GLY A 76 31.58 -20.84 40.92
N HIS A 77 31.84 -20.94 42.23
CA HIS A 77 31.23 -21.96 43.08
C HIS A 77 29.86 -21.51 43.62
N SER A 78 28.85 -21.50 42.80
CA SER A 78 27.49 -21.06 43.13
C SER A 78 26.44 -22.11 42.75
N ALA A 79 25.20 -21.97 43.23
CA ALA A 79 24.08 -22.82 42.81
C ALA A 79 23.88 -22.85 41.28
N LEU A 80 24.42 -21.86 40.55
CA LEU A 80 24.41 -21.81 39.10
C LEU A 80 25.33 -22.84 38.44
N SER A 81 26.45 -23.20 39.08
CA SER A 81 27.34 -24.26 38.56
C SER A 81 26.65 -25.62 38.56
N LEU A 82 25.83 -25.91 39.59
CA LEU A 82 25.01 -27.12 39.63
C LEU A 82 24.01 -27.22 38.48
N ALA A 83 23.44 -26.09 38.05
CA ALA A 83 22.56 -26.06 36.88
C ALA A 83 23.33 -26.32 35.57
N GLY A 84 24.55 -25.79 35.45
CA GLY A 84 25.46 -26.07 34.34
C GLY A 84 25.84 -27.55 34.25
N ASP A 85 26.22 -28.14 35.38
CA ASP A 85 26.55 -29.58 35.48
C ASP A 85 25.32 -30.44 35.13
N PHE A 86 24.14 -30.06 35.60
CA PHE A 86 22.88 -30.73 35.26
C PHE A 86 22.60 -30.70 33.75
N PHE A 87 22.69 -29.53 33.10
CA PHE A 87 22.51 -29.44 31.67
C PHE A 87 23.60 -30.19 30.89
N GLY A 88 24.84 -30.17 31.35
CA GLY A 88 25.94 -30.96 30.79
C GLY A 88 25.65 -32.47 30.87
N LEU A 89 25.15 -32.94 32.00
CA LEU A 89 24.78 -34.35 32.19
C LEU A 89 23.59 -34.76 31.30
N VAL A 90 22.58 -33.88 31.16
CA VAL A 90 21.32 -34.17 30.43
C VAL A 90 21.51 -34.05 28.93
N LEU A 91 22.19 -33.01 28.46
CA LEU A 91 22.32 -32.63 27.06
C LEU A 91 23.75 -32.74 26.50
N GLY A 92 24.73 -33.00 27.34
CA GLY A 92 26.13 -33.08 26.95
C GLY A 92 26.65 -31.80 26.31
N LYS A 93 27.45 -31.90 25.25
CA LYS A 93 27.98 -30.74 24.50
C LYS A 93 26.87 -29.89 23.83
N ALA A 94 25.68 -30.42 23.68
CA ALA A 94 24.54 -29.65 23.16
C ALA A 94 23.94 -28.70 24.21
N ALA A 95 24.35 -28.73 25.47
CA ALA A 95 23.91 -27.79 26.52
C ALA A 95 24.15 -26.32 26.11
N ILE A 96 25.17 -26.04 25.32
CA ILE A 96 25.44 -24.71 24.75
C ILE A 96 24.28 -24.16 23.87
N ALA A 97 23.45 -25.03 23.31
CA ALA A 97 22.30 -24.62 22.51
C ALA A 97 21.11 -24.12 23.36
N VAL A 98 21.08 -24.41 24.67
CA VAL A 98 19.98 -24.00 25.57
C VAL A 98 19.87 -22.48 25.70
N PRO A 99 20.91 -21.71 26.00
CA PRO A 99 20.83 -20.25 26.03
C PRO A 99 20.44 -19.65 24.70
N PHE A 100 20.94 -20.18 23.57
CA PHE A 100 20.56 -19.73 22.23
C PHE A 100 19.10 -20.03 21.94
N GLY A 101 18.61 -21.22 22.28
CA GLY A 101 17.21 -21.58 22.11
C GLY A 101 16.26 -20.69 22.92
N LEU A 102 16.60 -20.42 24.18
CA LEU A 102 15.86 -19.51 25.06
C LEU A 102 15.86 -18.06 24.51
N SER A 103 17.00 -17.60 23.98
CA SER A 103 17.11 -16.27 23.37
C SER A 103 16.22 -16.15 22.11
N ILE A 104 16.15 -17.18 21.28
CA ILE A 104 15.24 -17.23 20.12
C ILE A 104 13.79 -17.19 20.58
N ILE A 105 13.42 -17.96 21.61
CA ILE A 105 12.07 -17.95 22.19
C ILE A 105 11.73 -16.55 22.73
N ALA A 106 12.65 -15.89 23.42
CA ALA A 106 12.45 -14.53 23.92
C ALA A 106 12.19 -13.53 22.78
N VAL A 107 12.95 -13.59 21.70
CA VAL A 107 12.76 -12.75 20.51
C VAL A 107 11.41 -13.02 19.83
N GLU A 108 11.00 -14.29 19.75
CA GLU A 108 9.69 -14.66 19.16
C GLU A 108 8.50 -14.24 20.06
N LEU A 109 8.67 -14.23 21.36
CA LEU A 109 7.69 -13.69 22.30
C LEU A 109 7.57 -12.16 22.19
N TRP A 110 8.68 -11.49 21.94
CA TRP A 110 8.72 -10.03 21.78
C TRP A 110 8.17 -9.57 20.42
N ARG A 111 8.34 -10.38 19.35
CA ARG A 111 7.75 -10.11 18.04
C ARG A 111 6.23 -10.27 18.08
N ALA A 112 5.49 -9.24 17.67
CA ALA A 112 4.03 -9.29 17.54
C ALA A 112 3.63 -10.13 16.30
N GLY A 113 3.69 -11.46 16.42
CA GLY A 113 3.30 -12.41 15.37
C GLY A 113 2.04 -13.20 15.74
N GLU A 114 1.41 -13.85 14.75
CA GLU A 114 0.28 -14.75 14.99
C GLU A 114 0.69 -15.93 15.87
N ALA A 115 -0.18 -16.30 16.83
CA ALA A 115 0.09 -17.36 17.79
C ALA A 115 0.45 -18.70 17.11
N ALA A 116 -0.15 -19.00 15.97
CA ALA A 116 0.12 -20.22 15.19
C ALA A 116 1.54 -20.26 14.62
N GLN A 117 2.07 -19.15 14.13
CA GLN A 117 3.44 -19.05 13.60
C GLN A 117 4.47 -19.16 14.73
N ARG A 118 4.19 -18.55 15.87
CA ARG A 118 5.03 -18.62 17.07
C ARG A 118 5.18 -20.08 17.57
N THR A 119 4.05 -20.80 17.70
CA THR A 119 4.04 -22.20 18.11
C THR A 119 4.82 -23.07 17.11
N ARG A 120 4.63 -22.87 15.81
CA ARG A 120 5.35 -23.62 14.77
C ARG A 120 6.88 -23.46 14.89
N ARG A 121 7.38 -22.24 15.10
CA ARG A 121 8.82 -21.96 15.23
C ARG A 121 9.41 -22.54 16.51
N ILE A 122 8.70 -22.46 17.64
CA ILE A 122 9.15 -23.06 18.92
C ILE A 122 9.23 -24.57 18.79
N VAL A 123 8.20 -25.22 18.25
CA VAL A 123 8.19 -26.68 18.02
C VAL A 123 9.31 -27.07 17.06
N GLY A 124 9.52 -26.32 15.97
CA GLY A 124 10.62 -26.56 15.04
C GLY A 124 12.00 -26.47 15.70
N GLY A 125 12.21 -25.46 16.54
CA GLY A 125 13.45 -25.31 17.30
C GLY A 125 13.71 -26.48 18.26
N ALA A 126 12.70 -26.91 19.01
CA ALA A 126 12.80 -28.06 19.90
C ALA A 126 13.09 -29.37 19.14
N THR A 127 12.43 -29.56 17.97
CA THR A 127 12.67 -30.73 17.11
C THR A 127 14.08 -30.74 16.54
N THR A 128 14.60 -29.58 16.11
CA THR A 128 15.99 -29.45 15.63
C THR A 128 16.98 -29.74 16.73
N LEU A 129 16.77 -29.22 17.94
CA LEU A 129 17.63 -29.48 19.08
C LEU A 129 17.66 -30.98 19.44
N LEU A 130 16.48 -31.63 19.47
CA LEU A 130 16.39 -33.06 19.76
C LEU A 130 17.15 -33.90 18.73
N ALA A 131 17.06 -33.52 17.44
CA ALA A 131 17.81 -34.21 16.38
C ALA A 131 19.32 -34.03 16.53
N ILE A 132 19.80 -32.85 16.87
CA ILE A 132 21.24 -32.58 17.13
C ILE A 132 21.73 -33.38 18.32
N VAL A 133 20.98 -33.36 19.42
CA VAL A 133 21.33 -34.14 20.65
C VAL A 133 21.36 -35.63 20.34
N GLY A 134 20.40 -36.16 19.56
CA GLY A 134 20.37 -37.56 19.13
C GLY A 134 21.53 -37.92 18.21
N LEU A 135 21.92 -37.07 17.26
CA LEU A 135 23.09 -37.28 16.38
C LEU A 135 24.41 -37.32 17.18
N LEU A 136 24.55 -36.43 18.17
CA LEU A 136 25.70 -36.48 19.09
C LEU A 136 25.71 -37.79 19.91
N GLY A 137 24.51 -38.30 20.25
CA GLY A 137 24.35 -39.59 20.95
C GLY A 137 24.82 -40.81 20.14
N LEU A 138 24.76 -40.76 18.82
CA LEU A 138 25.27 -41.83 17.93
C LEU A 138 26.80 -41.92 17.95
N ASN A 139 27.49 -40.80 18.21
CA ASN A 139 28.95 -40.75 18.19
C ASN A 139 29.61 -41.01 19.56
N GLY A 140 28.80 -41.22 20.63
CA GLY A 140 29.25 -41.44 21.99
C GLY A 140 29.68 -42.90 22.22
N ARG A 141 30.96 -43.12 22.56
CA ARG A 141 31.45 -44.40 23.06
C ARG A 141 31.04 -44.59 24.52
N ASP A 142 30.83 -45.83 24.96
CA ASP A 142 30.09 -46.25 26.16
C ASP A 142 30.47 -45.60 27.52
N ASN A 143 31.56 -44.83 27.62
CA ASN A 143 32.05 -44.26 28.86
C ASN A 143 32.07 -42.72 28.94
N ASP A 144 31.64 -42.01 27.92
CA ASP A 144 31.68 -40.53 27.91
C ASP A 144 30.30 -39.93 27.59
N VAL A 145 29.47 -39.85 28.62
CA VAL A 145 28.08 -39.36 28.55
C VAL A 145 28.02 -37.92 28.09
N GLU A 146 28.99 -37.08 28.48
CA GLU A 146 29.03 -35.67 28.10
C GLU A 146 29.36 -35.47 26.61
N ALA A 147 30.28 -36.32 26.07
CA ALA A 147 30.61 -36.30 24.64
C ALA A 147 29.46 -36.81 23.76
N ALA A 148 28.58 -37.64 24.32
CA ALA A 148 27.48 -38.33 23.63
C ALA A 148 26.14 -37.56 23.59
N GLY A 149 26.11 -36.27 23.82
CA GLY A 149 24.84 -35.52 23.85
C GLY A 149 24.03 -35.74 25.13
N GLY A 150 24.69 -36.17 26.23
CA GLY A 150 24.08 -36.43 27.51
C GLY A 150 23.16 -37.67 27.52
N TYR A 151 22.46 -37.87 28.63
CA TYR A 151 21.53 -38.99 28.77
C TYR A 151 20.38 -38.97 27.79
N ILE A 152 19.89 -37.78 27.38
CA ILE A 152 18.82 -37.65 26.36
C ILE A 152 19.35 -38.10 25.00
N GLY A 153 20.55 -37.66 24.60
CA GLY A 153 21.14 -38.04 23.31
C GLY A 153 21.37 -39.55 23.24
N LEU A 154 21.93 -40.15 24.28
CA LEU A 154 22.13 -41.60 24.37
C LEU A 154 20.79 -42.36 24.32
N GLY A 155 19.76 -41.89 25.04
CA GLY A 155 18.45 -42.54 25.08
C GLY A 155 17.78 -42.54 23.70
N VAL A 156 17.78 -41.40 23.02
CA VAL A 156 17.22 -41.25 21.65
C VAL A 156 18.01 -42.09 20.64
N ALA A 157 19.35 -42.03 20.68
CA ALA A 157 20.21 -42.78 19.76
C ALA A 157 20.05 -44.30 19.96
N ARG A 158 20.12 -44.81 21.20
CA ARG A 158 19.95 -46.24 21.49
C ARG A 158 18.56 -46.76 21.15
N GLY A 159 17.51 -45.95 21.44
CA GLY A 159 16.14 -46.29 21.05
C GLY A 159 15.95 -46.42 19.54
N LEU A 160 16.51 -45.50 18.77
CA LEU A 160 16.47 -45.57 17.32
C LEU A 160 17.35 -46.67 16.74
N MET A 161 18.57 -46.84 17.28
CA MET A 161 19.47 -47.91 16.83
C MET A 161 18.89 -49.32 17.06
N ALA A 162 18.12 -49.50 18.12
CA ALA A 162 17.46 -50.78 18.40
C ALA A 162 16.37 -51.14 17.37
N VAL A 163 15.77 -50.11 16.69
CA VAL A 163 14.69 -50.30 15.71
C VAL A 163 15.20 -50.32 14.27
N VAL A 164 16.11 -49.41 13.90
CA VAL A 164 16.53 -49.18 12.50
C VAL A 164 18.03 -49.32 12.26
N GLY A 165 18.78 -49.73 13.27
CA GLY A 165 20.24 -49.82 13.21
C GLY A 165 20.93 -48.46 13.22
N GLU A 166 22.28 -48.45 13.26
CA GLU A 166 23.09 -47.22 13.44
C GLU A 166 22.92 -46.25 12.25
N VAL A 167 23.05 -46.77 11.01
CA VAL A 167 22.90 -45.94 9.80
C VAL A 167 21.47 -45.44 9.64
N GLY A 168 20.48 -46.29 9.96
CA GLY A 168 19.08 -45.91 9.92
C GLY A 168 18.73 -44.81 10.92
N ALA A 169 19.27 -44.92 12.16
CA ALA A 169 19.10 -43.92 13.18
C ALA A 169 19.69 -42.56 12.76
N ALA A 170 20.87 -42.53 12.17
CA ALA A 170 21.49 -41.32 11.63
C ALA A 170 20.62 -40.66 10.55
N VAL A 171 20.10 -41.42 9.62
CA VAL A 171 19.23 -40.93 8.53
C VAL A 171 17.91 -40.35 9.10
N VAL A 172 17.28 -41.05 10.05
CA VAL A 172 16.03 -40.58 10.68
C VAL A 172 16.27 -39.28 11.45
N LEU A 173 17.32 -39.19 12.25
CA LEU A 173 17.65 -37.99 13.03
C LEU A 173 17.97 -36.80 12.10
N LEU A 174 18.69 -37.04 11.02
CA LEU A 174 18.98 -36.00 10.03
C LEU A 174 17.69 -35.50 9.34
N ALA A 175 16.79 -36.42 8.98
CA ALA A 175 15.49 -36.06 8.40
C ALA A 175 14.62 -35.25 9.41
N VAL A 176 14.58 -35.65 10.69
CA VAL A 176 13.89 -34.92 11.75
C VAL A 176 14.49 -33.53 11.96
N GLY A 177 15.81 -33.40 11.91
CA GLY A 177 16.51 -32.12 11.97
C GLY A 177 16.14 -31.20 10.83
N VAL A 178 16.11 -31.70 9.60
CA VAL A 178 15.67 -30.96 8.41
C VAL A 178 14.22 -30.49 8.56
N VAL A 179 13.30 -31.34 8.99
CA VAL A 179 11.91 -30.96 9.25
C VAL A 179 11.83 -29.84 10.32
N GLY A 180 12.63 -29.95 11.37
CA GLY A 180 12.72 -28.91 12.41
C GLY A 180 13.17 -27.56 11.86
N VAL A 181 14.19 -27.53 11.00
CA VAL A 181 14.66 -26.31 10.33
C VAL A 181 13.57 -25.71 9.44
N PHE A 182 12.82 -26.53 8.70
CA PHE A 182 11.69 -26.06 7.87
C PHE A 182 10.57 -25.44 8.72
N LEU A 183 10.28 -26.01 9.89
CA LEU A 183 9.30 -25.45 10.80
C LEU A 183 9.76 -24.09 11.38
N VAL A 184 11.06 -23.91 11.64
CA VAL A 184 11.61 -22.64 12.13
C VAL A 184 11.63 -21.58 11.05
N THR A 185 12.14 -21.90 9.86
CA THR A 185 12.33 -20.93 8.78
C THR A 185 11.02 -20.56 8.07
N GLY A 186 10.05 -21.48 8.07
CA GLY A 186 8.78 -21.26 7.43
C GLY A 186 8.79 -21.38 5.91
N TYR A 187 9.92 -21.74 5.30
CA TYR A 187 10.00 -22.00 3.86
C TYR A 187 9.15 -23.21 3.46
N ASP A 188 8.40 -23.08 2.37
CA ASP A 188 7.72 -24.21 1.75
C ASP A 188 8.74 -25.06 0.97
N THR A 189 8.61 -26.40 1.06
CA THR A 189 9.47 -27.34 0.33
C THR A 189 9.47 -27.08 -1.19
N ARG A 190 8.39 -26.51 -1.72
CA ARG A 190 8.26 -26.12 -3.13
C ARG A 190 9.19 -24.97 -3.49
N GLU A 191 9.33 -23.96 -2.63
CA GLU A 191 10.22 -22.82 -2.87
C GLU A 191 11.70 -23.22 -2.91
N ILE A 192 12.10 -24.17 -2.08
CA ILE A 192 13.48 -24.67 -2.08
C ILE A 192 13.77 -25.52 -3.34
N VAL A 193 12.85 -26.38 -3.75
CA VAL A 193 13.00 -27.15 -4.99
C VAL A 193 13.07 -26.24 -6.21
N ASP A 194 12.28 -25.17 -6.22
CA ASP A 194 12.28 -24.18 -7.31
C ASP A 194 13.53 -23.28 -7.28
N SER A 195 14.06 -22.97 -6.09
CA SER A 195 15.34 -22.28 -5.97
C SER A 195 16.51 -23.15 -6.42
N TRP A 196 16.52 -24.45 -6.10
CA TRP A 196 17.50 -25.41 -6.60
C TRP A 196 17.43 -25.64 -8.11
N ARG A 197 16.22 -25.63 -8.69
CA ARG A 197 16.03 -25.67 -10.15
C ARG A 197 16.57 -24.41 -10.85
N ARG A 198 16.58 -23.26 -10.17
CA ARG A 198 17.15 -22.00 -10.66
C ARG A 198 18.69 -21.98 -10.63
N VAL A 199 19.31 -22.69 -9.70
CA VAL A 199 20.79 -22.74 -9.56
C VAL A 199 21.44 -23.72 -10.57
N ARG A 200 20.70 -24.67 -11.14
CA ARG A 200 21.25 -25.48 -12.25
C ARG A 200 21.41 -24.61 -13.51
N PRO A 201 22.63 -24.50 -14.10
CA PRO A 201 22.79 -23.78 -15.36
C PRO A 201 21.92 -24.47 -16.42
N ARG A 202 20.82 -23.83 -16.80
CA ARG A 202 20.03 -24.23 -17.95
C ARG A 202 20.92 -24.08 -19.18
N SER A 203 21.22 -25.19 -19.88
CA SER A 203 21.67 -25.12 -21.26
C SER A 203 20.62 -24.30 -22.02
N ARG A 204 21.07 -23.19 -22.60
CA ARG A 204 20.28 -22.26 -23.38
C ARG A 204 19.49 -22.96 -24.48
N ALA A 205 18.19 -23.08 -24.29
CA ALA A 205 17.20 -22.98 -25.34
C ALA A 205 16.20 -21.94 -24.85
N SER A 206 16.60 -20.67 -24.91
CA SER A 206 15.70 -19.55 -24.70
C SER A 206 14.77 -19.49 -25.91
N LYS A 207 13.49 -19.82 -25.72
CA LYS A 207 12.44 -19.27 -26.56
C LYS A 207 12.46 -17.78 -26.30
N GLU A 208 12.99 -17.00 -27.23
CA GLU A 208 12.86 -15.56 -27.25
C GLU A 208 11.39 -15.24 -27.26
N THR A 209 10.90 -14.65 -26.20
CA THR A 209 9.59 -14.00 -26.19
C THR A 209 9.67 -12.82 -27.14
N PRO A 210 8.80 -12.69 -28.17
CA PRO A 210 8.89 -11.58 -29.10
C PRO A 210 8.68 -10.26 -28.34
N GLU A 211 9.66 -9.37 -28.46
CA GLU A 211 9.53 -8.01 -27.95
C GLU A 211 8.42 -7.25 -28.71
N PRO A 212 7.70 -6.35 -28.07
CA PRO A 212 6.70 -5.52 -28.74
C PRO A 212 7.34 -4.75 -29.91
N GLU A 213 6.67 -4.67 -31.05
CA GLU A 213 7.18 -4.13 -32.32
C GLU A 213 7.76 -2.69 -32.20
N TRP A 214 7.26 -1.88 -31.26
CA TRP A 214 7.79 -0.54 -30.97
C TRP A 214 9.10 -0.53 -30.16
N ALA A 215 9.53 -1.67 -29.61
CA ALA A 215 10.75 -1.81 -28.82
C ALA A 215 11.98 -2.12 -29.70
N VAL A 216 11.78 -2.55 -30.94
CA VAL A 216 12.84 -3.03 -31.83
C VAL A 216 13.68 -1.87 -32.42
N GLU A 217 13.10 -0.67 -32.56
CA GLU A 217 13.80 0.48 -33.15
C GLU A 217 14.96 1.08 -32.30
N THR A 218 15.14 0.60 -31.06
CA THR A 218 16.12 1.21 -30.13
C THR A 218 17.35 0.33 -29.83
N GLU A 219 17.48 -0.86 -30.43
CA GLU A 219 18.60 -1.78 -30.12
C GLU A 219 20.01 -1.32 -30.54
N SER A 220 20.13 -0.33 -31.43
CA SER A 220 21.45 0.06 -31.96
C SER A 220 22.31 0.95 -31.05
N LEU A 221 21.78 1.44 -29.91
CA LEU A 221 22.45 2.40 -29.03
C LEU A 221 22.84 1.87 -27.64
N GLY A 222 22.43 0.66 -27.26
CA GLY A 222 22.69 0.09 -25.93
C GLY A 222 24.11 -0.41 -25.70
N ALA A 223 24.88 -0.64 -26.76
CA ALA A 223 26.23 -1.23 -26.66
C ALA A 223 27.33 -0.25 -26.21
N LEU A 224 27.09 1.06 -26.32
CA LEU A 224 28.10 2.10 -25.99
C LEU A 224 28.01 2.65 -24.54
N ALA A 225 26.94 2.32 -23.82
CA ALA A 225 26.74 2.87 -22.48
C ALA A 225 27.37 2.04 -21.34
N THR A 226 27.81 0.83 -21.60
CA THR A 226 28.33 -0.09 -20.57
C THR A 226 29.81 0.15 -20.25
N GLU A 227 30.56 0.83 -21.10
CA GLU A 227 32.01 1.11 -20.90
C GLU A 227 32.29 2.39 -20.11
N ALA A 228 31.33 3.26 -19.87
CA ALA A 228 31.57 4.57 -19.25
C ALA A 228 31.49 4.61 -17.72
N TYR A 229 31.18 3.50 -17.04
CA TYR A 229 31.02 3.46 -15.59
C TYR A 229 32.06 2.60 -14.84
N ALA A 230 33.19 2.31 -15.45
CA ALA A 230 34.32 1.71 -14.75
C ALA A 230 35.36 2.76 -14.47
N VAL A 231 35.62 2.97 -13.16
CA VAL A 231 36.81 3.59 -12.56
C VAL A 231 36.89 5.12 -12.57
N ALA A 232 36.56 5.72 -11.44
CA ALA A 232 37.31 6.83 -10.88
C ALA A 232 37.63 6.51 -9.41
N GLU A 233 38.89 6.23 -9.15
CA GLU A 233 39.44 6.11 -7.79
C GLU A 233 39.47 7.50 -7.10
N PRO A 234 39.45 7.58 -5.75
CA PRO A 234 39.41 8.86 -5.03
C PRO A 234 40.74 9.56 -5.07
N THR A 235 40.75 10.74 -5.64
CA THR A 235 41.89 11.66 -5.60
C THR A 235 41.94 12.40 -4.27
N GLU A 236 43.17 12.56 -3.75
CA GLU A 236 43.59 13.13 -2.50
C GLU A 236 42.94 14.46 -2.09
N ALA A 237 42.68 14.57 -0.77
CA ALA A 237 42.20 15.78 -0.11
C ALA A 237 43.22 16.92 -0.21
N LEU A 238 42.83 18.01 -0.85
CA LEU A 238 43.52 19.28 -0.79
C LEU A 238 42.96 20.10 0.38
N ASP A 239 43.85 20.40 1.31
CA ASP A 239 43.65 21.25 2.47
C ASP A 239 43.45 22.71 2.04
N VAL A 240 42.23 23.25 2.20
CA VAL A 240 41.92 24.65 1.90
C VAL A 240 41.39 25.31 3.17
N THR A 241 42.25 26.10 3.79
CA THR A 241 41.93 27.00 4.90
C THR A 241 40.90 28.05 4.48
N PRO A 242 39.81 28.29 5.23
CA PRO A 242 38.81 29.27 4.81
C PRO A 242 39.27 30.71 5.11
N PRO A 243 38.97 31.66 4.21
CA PRO A 243 39.26 33.07 4.45
C PRO A 243 38.28 33.70 5.43
N ARG A 244 38.82 34.53 6.30
CA ARG A 244 38.14 35.29 7.36
C ARG A 244 37.19 36.32 6.76
N ILE A 245 35.88 36.17 7.02
CA ILE A 245 34.86 37.13 6.57
C ILE A 245 34.66 38.20 7.67
N THR A 246 34.91 39.46 7.31
CA THR A 246 34.52 40.65 8.08
C THR A 246 33.05 40.98 7.85
N PRO A 247 32.28 41.40 8.86
CA PRO A 247 30.84 41.66 8.70
C PRO A 247 30.62 43.04 8.01
N VAL A 248 29.88 43.00 6.90
CA VAL A 248 29.34 44.20 6.23
C VAL A 248 27.87 44.36 6.67
N ALA A 249 27.53 45.62 7.02
CA ALA A 249 26.19 46.02 7.50
C ALA A 249 25.11 45.88 6.41
N PRO A 250 23.83 45.63 6.77
CA PRO A 250 22.77 45.35 5.83
C PRO A 250 22.29 46.56 5.05
N ALA A 251 22.36 46.50 3.73
CA ALA A 251 21.75 47.45 2.82
C ALA A 251 20.29 47.10 2.58
N LYS A 252 19.42 48.14 2.54
CA LYS A 252 17.95 48.00 2.32
C LYS A 252 17.67 47.48 0.90
N PRO A 253 16.66 46.58 0.74
CA PRO A 253 16.29 46.07 -0.58
C PRO A 253 15.56 47.11 -1.42
N VAL A 254 16.00 47.29 -2.68
CA VAL A 254 15.34 48.12 -3.70
C VAL A 254 14.36 47.21 -4.47
N ILE A 255 13.08 47.56 -4.49
CA ILE A 255 12.05 46.88 -5.26
C ILE A 255 12.01 47.48 -6.66
N ASN A 256 12.52 46.73 -7.65
CA ASN A 256 12.33 47.06 -9.06
C ASN A 256 11.08 46.38 -9.59
N ARG A 257 10.06 47.18 -9.96
CA ARG A 257 8.87 46.72 -10.69
C ARG A 257 9.13 46.87 -12.19
N PRO A 258 9.09 45.81 -13.02
CA PRO A 258 9.11 45.95 -14.46
C PRO A 258 7.74 46.45 -14.96
N LYS A 259 7.77 47.45 -15.80
CA LYS A 259 6.62 48.03 -16.50
C LYS A 259 6.20 47.10 -17.62
N LEU A 260 4.94 46.66 -17.60
CA LEU A 260 4.33 45.88 -18.69
C LEU A 260 4.00 46.84 -19.84
N GLU A 261 4.65 46.64 -21.00
CA GLU A 261 4.20 47.19 -22.27
C GLU A 261 3.46 46.15 -23.09
N ARG A 262 2.26 46.50 -23.54
CA ARG A 262 1.45 45.73 -24.48
C ARG A 262 2.07 45.82 -25.86
N ALA A 263 2.35 44.67 -26.50
CA ALA A 263 2.66 44.62 -27.94
C ALA A 263 1.39 44.52 -28.77
N PRO A 264 1.36 45.14 -29.98
CA PRO A 264 0.18 45.21 -30.81
C PRO A 264 -0.01 43.98 -31.70
N SER A 265 -1.27 43.72 -32.03
CA SER A 265 -1.72 42.70 -32.99
C SER A 265 -1.16 42.99 -34.39
N ALA A 266 -0.64 41.98 -35.08
CA ALA A 266 -0.38 42.00 -36.50
C ALA A 266 -1.10 40.85 -37.20
N SER A 267 -1.89 41.24 -38.18
CA SER A 267 -2.66 40.40 -39.07
C SER A 267 -1.80 39.64 -40.08
N SER A 268 -2.37 38.52 -40.47
CA SER A 268 -1.97 37.59 -41.52
C SER A 268 -1.63 38.20 -42.88
N VAL A 269 -0.58 37.67 -43.53
CA VAL A 269 -0.52 37.45 -44.99
C VAL A 269 0.35 36.22 -45.26
N LEU A 270 -0.22 35.24 -45.95
CA LEU A 270 0.46 34.08 -46.54
C LEU A 270 1.05 34.45 -47.91
N PRO A 271 2.18 33.87 -48.28
CA PRO A 271 2.46 33.55 -49.69
C PRO A 271 2.64 32.05 -49.94
N PRO A 272 2.60 31.60 -51.21
CA PRO A 272 2.18 30.26 -51.58
C PRO A 272 3.32 29.23 -51.63
N ALA A 273 2.86 27.97 -51.70
CA ALA A 273 3.61 26.75 -51.71
C ALA A 273 4.51 26.57 -52.93
N ASP A 274 5.65 25.87 -52.71
CA ASP A 274 6.26 25.01 -53.72
C ASP A 274 6.67 23.68 -53.06
N GLU A 275 6.32 22.59 -53.76
CA GLU A 275 6.47 21.19 -53.38
C GLU A 275 7.89 20.69 -53.59
N GLU A 276 8.40 19.82 -52.67
CA GLU A 276 8.90 18.51 -53.01
C GLU A 276 9.34 17.69 -51.75
N SER A 277 8.63 16.63 -51.53
CA SER A 277 8.95 15.27 -51.07
C SER A 277 9.93 15.05 -49.91
N ALA A 278 9.34 14.86 -48.70
CA ALA A 278 9.70 13.84 -47.76
C ALA A 278 8.40 13.11 -47.31
N PRO A 279 8.43 11.81 -46.95
CA PRO A 279 7.20 11.10 -46.62
C PRO A 279 6.52 11.76 -45.42
N PRO A 280 5.20 11.98 -45.43
CA PRO A 280 4.51 12.73 -44.43
C PRO A 280 4.50 11.96 -43.11
N ALA A 281 5.24 12.44 -42.14
CA ALA A 281 4.82 12.25 -40.77
C ALA A 281 3.40 12.80 -40.70
N HIS A 282 2.40 11.94 -40.50
CA HIS A 282 1.02 12.33 -40.33
C HIS A 282 0.91 13.32 -39.18
N ARG A 283 1.05 14.61 -39.46
CA ARG A 283 0.60 15.68 -38.57
C ARG A 283 -0.91 15.79 -38.77
N GLY A 284 -1.62 14.71 -38.30
CA GLY A 284 -3.09 14.76 -38.27
C GLY A 284 -3.51 15.83 -37.28
N VAL A 285 -4.39 16.72 -37.71
CA VAL A 285 -5.16 17.53 -36.78
C VAL A 285 -6.11 16.57 -36.09
N TRP A 286 -5.78 16.18 -34.84
CA TRP A 286 -6.62 15.29 -34.05
C TRP A 286 -7.88 16.02 -33.61
N ASN A 287 -9.04 15.50 -33.99
CA ASN A 287 -10.33 15.96 -33.48
C ASN A 287 -10.63 15.21 -32.20
N LEU A 288 -10.50 15.89 -31.05
CA LEU A 288 -10.82 15.31 -29.75
C LEU A 288 -12.33 15.07 -29.63
N PRO A 289 -12.76 13.99 -28.95
CA PRO A 289 -14.18 13.75 -28.69
C PRO A 289 -14.81 14.89 -27.88
N SER A 290 -16.08 15.20 -28.14
CA SER A 290 -16.80 16.22 -27.38
C SER A 290 -17.10 15.73 -25.96
N ILE A 291 -16.98 16.64 -24.98
CA ILE A 291 -17.41 16.43 -23.61
C ILE A 291 -18.91 16.11 -23.50
N ASP A 292 -19.72 16.44 -24.51
CA ASP A 292 -21.14 16.15 -24.56
C ASP A 292 -21.48 14.66 -24.61
N LEU A 293 -20.49 13.81 -24.91
CA LEU A 293 -20.62 12.36 -24.79
C LEU A 293 -20.81 11.89 -23.33
N LEU A 294 -20.41 12.72 -22.35
CA LEU A 294 -20.53 12.41 -20.94
C LEU A 294 -21.92 12.78 -20.41
N LYS A 295 -22.47 11.90 -19.57
CA LYS A 295 -23.74 12.12 -18.86
C LYS A 295 -23.66 13.28 -17.87
N ILE A 296 -24.74 14.03 -17.75
CA ILE A 296 -24.99 14.98 -16.68
C ILE A 296 -25.79 14.25 -15.59
N TYR A 297 -25.38 14.42 -14.34
CA TYR A 297 -26.09 13.92 -13.18
C TYR A 297 -26.64 15.09 -12.37
N GLU A 298 -27.88 14.95 -11.88
CA GLU A 298 -28.47 15.93 -10.98
C GLU A 298 -27.83 15.81 -9.59
N SER A 299 -27.38 16.94 -9.06
CA SER A 299 -26.85 17.01 -7.70
C SER A 299 -28.01 17.02 -6.70
N ILE A 300 -28.05 16.06 -5.81
CA ILE A 300 -29.02 16.01 -4.68
C ILE A 300 -28.34 16.67 -3.49
N GLU A 301 -28.77 17.90 -3.17
CA GLU A 301 -28.26 18.57 -1.96
C GLU A 301 -29.12 18.20 -0.75
N PRO A 302 -28.48 17.95 0.41
CA PRO A 302 -29.21 17.72 1.65
C PRO A 302 -30.05 18.92 2.07
N ASP A 303 -31.24 18.67 2.63
CA ASP A 303 -32.18 19.73 3.05
C ASP A 303 -31.62 20.52 4.26
N GLY A 304 -31.69 21.85 4.18
CA GLY A 304 -31.20 22.75 5.23
C GLY A 304 -31.78 22.47 6.63
N PRO A 305 -33.10 22.34 6.80
CA PRO A 305 -33.72 21.97 8.07
C PRO A 305 -33.23 20.62 8.65
N GLU A 306 -32.95 19.62 7.80
CA GLU A 306 -32.40 18.34 8.24
C GLU A 306 -30.97 18.51 8.77
N LEU A 307 -30.15 19.31 8.09
CA LEU A 307 -28.77 19.60 8.50
C LEU A 307 -28.71 20.32 9.86
N GLU A 308 -29.60 21.30 10.08
CA GLU A 308 -29.70 21.98 11.36
C GLU A 308 -30.20 21.04 12.49
N ALA A 309 -31.12 20.13 12.19
CA ALA A 309 -31.57 19.15 13.16
C ALA A 309 -30.44 18.19 13.57
N LYS A 310 -29.60 17.78 12.60
CA LYS A 310 -28.39 16.98 12.85
C LYS A 310 -27.40 17.76 13.72
N ALA A 311 -27.15 19.04 13.44
CA ALA A 311 -26.26 19.90 14.23
C ALA A 311 -26.71 19.97 15.69
N ARG A 312 -27.98 20.28 15.94
CA ARG A 312 -28.56 20.27 17.29
C ARG A 312 -28.45 18.92 18.00
N ARG A 313 -28.58 17.83 17.28
CA ARG A 313 -28.42 16.47 17.84
C ARG A 313 -26.96 16.20 18.23
N ILE A 314 -25.98 16.64 17.42
CA ILE A 314 -24.55 16.55 17.74
C ILE A 314 -24.26 17.28 19.05
N GLU A 315 -24.64 18.55 19.14
CA GLU A 315 -24.42 19.39 20.34
C GLU A 315 -25.07 18.79 21.59
N LYS A 316 -26.34 18.35 21.48
CA LYS A 316 -27.05 17.67 22.57
C LYS A 316 -26.36 16.39 23.02
N THR A 317 -25.86 15.59 22.08
CA THR A 317 -25.15 14.34 22.40
C THR A 317 -23.84 14.65 23.13
N LEU A 318 -23.03 15.57 22.64
CA LEU A 318 -21.79 15.98 23.29
C LEU A 318 -22.03 16.54 24.69
N ALA A 319 -23.07 17.38 24.86
CA ALA A 319 -23.48 17.94 26.16
C ALA A 319 -23.87 16.84 27.16
N SER A 320 -24.54 15.76 26.73
CA SER A 320 -24.89 14.61 27.61
C SER A 320 -23.65 13.90 28.18
N PHE A 321 -22.53 13.91 27.45
CA PHE A 321 -21.22 13.43 27.90
C PHE A 321 -20.36 14.50 28.59
N LYS A 322 -20.95 15.67 28.94
CA LYS A 322 -20.26 16.80 29.54
C LYS A 322 -19.10 17.33 28.70
N VAL A 323 -19.26 17.32 27.39
CA VAL A 323 -18.36 17.89 26.39
C VAL A 323 -19.06 19.09 25.77
N ASP A 324 -18.57 20.28 26.11
CA ASP A 324 -19.08 21.53 25.54
C ASP A 324 -18.44 21.76 24.17
N ALA A 325 -19.25 21.79 23.12
CA ALA A 325 -18.82 22.08 21.76
C ALA A 325 -20.00 22.59 20.94
N THR A 326 -19.75 23.54 20.07
CA THR A 326 -20.78 24.18 19.23
C THR A 326 -20.48 23.93 17.76
N VAL A 327 -21.51 23.61 16.98
CA VAL A 327 -21.42 23.50 15.51
C VAL A 327 -21.39 24.90 14.92
N ARG A 328 -20.31 25.27 14.22
CA ARG A 328 -20.15 26.59 13.62
C ARG A 328 -20.53 26.67 12.16
N GLU A 329 -20.10 25.69 11.38
CA GLU A 329 -20.32 25.68 9.95
C GLU A 329 -20.67 24.26 9.50
N ILE A 330 -21.48 24.18 8.46
CA ILE A 330 -21.93 22.92 7.84
C ILE A 330 -21.58 23.00 6.37
N PHE A 331 -20.83 22.02 5.89
CA PHE A 331 -20.44 21.90 4.48
C PHE A 331 -21.09 20.63 3.90
N PRO A 332 -22.19 20.76 3.15
CA PRO A 332 -22.80 19.63 2.50
C PRO A 332 -21.95 19.18 1.30
N GLY A 333 -21.46 17.95 1.36
CA GLY A 333 -20.76 17.27 0.28
C GLY A 333 -21.65 16.23 -0.43
N PRO A 334 -21.14 15.58 -1.49
CA PRO A 334 -21.93 14.64 -2.28
C PRO A 334 -22.27 13.33 -1.55
N ALA A 335 -21.37 12.82 -0.72
CA ALA A 335 -21.54 11.58 0.02
C ALA A 335 -21.64 11.80 1.53
N VAL A 336 -20.90 12.78 2.04
CA VAL A 336 -20.83 13.14 3.46
C VAL A 336 -21.09 14.62 3.64
N THR A 337 -21.61 14.99 4.81
CA THR A 337 -21.67 16.40 5.25
C THR A 337 -20.66 16.61 6.36
N LEU A 338 -19.82 17.63 6.21
CA LEU A 338 -18.86 18.04 7.22
C LEU A 338 -19.49 19.06 8.18
N PHE A 339 -19.56 18.73 9.47
CA PHE A 339 -19.93 19.63 10.55
C PHE A 339 -18.67 20.07 11.28
N THR A 340 -18.38 21.37 11.32
CA THR A 340 -17.23 21.89 12.05
C THR A 340 -17.63 22.29 13.46
N LEU A 341 -16.91 21.71 14.44
CA LEU A 341 -17.13 21.94 15.87
C LEU A 341 -16.06 22.88 16.44
N GLU A 342 -16.48 23.82 17.21
CA GLU A 342 -15.62 24.63 18.08
C GLU A 342 -15.73 24.09 19.51
N PRO A 343 -14.67 23.45 20.05
CA PRO A 343 -14.67 23.00 21.44
C PRO A 343 -14.71 24.17 22.42
N GLY A 344 -15.50 24.02 23.46
CA GLY A 344 -15.55 25.01 24.58
C GLY A 344 -14.19 25.11 25.29
N SER A 345 -14.02 26.20 26.06
CA SER A 345 -12.78 26.46 26.79
C SER A 345 -12.41 25.27 27.71
N GLY A 346 -11.19 24.77 27.58
CA GLY A 346 -10.68 23.65 28.39
C GLY A 346 -11.09 22.24 27.90
N VAL A 347 -11.88 22.11 26.83
CA VAL A 347 -12.24 20.82 26.26
C VAL A 347 -11.09 20.27 25.42
N LYS A 348 -10.57 19.08 25.79
CA LYS A 348 -9.53 18.41 25.04
C LYS A 348 -10.15 17.74 23.79
N VAL A 349 -9.55 17.95 22.64
CA VAL A 349 -9.97 17.34 21.36
C VAL A 349 -10.16 15.82 21.47
N ARG A 350 -9.29 15.14 22.21
CA ARG A 350 -9.37 13.70 22.45
C ARG A 350 -10.71 13.24 23.03
N ARG A 351 -11.35 14.06 23.88
CA ARG A 351 -12.67 13.72 24.44
C ARG A 351 -13.76 13.65 23.37
N ILE A 352 -13.65 14.49 22.33
CA ILE A 352 -14.58 14.47 21.19
C ILE A 352 -14.31 13.25 20.32
N THR A 353 -13.03 12.95 20.04
CA THR A 353 -12.67 11.78 19.19
C THR A 353 -12.99 10.43 19.84
N GLU A 354 -12.95 10.33 21.16
CA GLU A 354 -13.34 9.13 21.92
C GLU A 354 -14.86 8.85 21.83
N LEU A 355 -15.70 9.88 21.63
CA LEU A 355 -17.16 9.76 21.51
C LEU A 355 -17.63 9.44 20.08
N GLN A 356 -16.74 9.07 19.18
CA GLN A 356 -17.09 8.80 17.79
C GLN A 356 -18.20 7.76 17.61
N ASN A 357 -18.15 6.66 18.36
CA ASN A 357 -19.17 5.60 18.28
C ASN A 357 -20.49 6.04 18.91
N ASP A 358 -20.45 6.82 19.99
CA ASP A 358 -21.66 7.34 20.66
C ASP A 358 -22.36 8.35 19.76
N LEU A 359 -21.61 9.21 19.08
CA LEU A 359 -22.13 10.13 18.07
C LEU A 359 -22.73 9.39 16.88
N ALA A 360 -22.06 8.35 16.36
CA ALA A 360 -22.56 7.54 15.27
C ALA A 360 -23.91 6.87 15.65
N LEU A 361 -24.01 6.33 16.86
CA LEU A 361 -25.25 5.75 17.39
C LEU A 361 -26.36 6.80 17.51
N ALA A 362 -26.06 7.96 18.12
CA ALA A 362 -27.04 9.03 18.32
C ALA A 362 -27.57 9.60 17.00
N LEU A 363 -26.74 9.60 15.95
CA LEU A 363 -27.09 10.09 14.62
C LEU A 363 -27.66 9.02 13.70
N ALA A 364 -27.75 7.77 14.17
CA ALA A 364 -28.11 6.59 13.39
C ALA A 364 -27.25 6.46 12.09
N ALA A 365 -25.96 6.83 12.19
CA ALA A 365 -25.02 6.76 11.07
C ALA A 365 -24.24 5.45 11.11
N MET A 366 -24.07 4.79 9.94
CA MET A 366 -23.31 3.53 9.83
C MET A 366 -21.83 3.71 10.17
N SER A 367 -21.26 4.85 9.78
CA SER A 367 -19.90 5.27 10.10
C SER A 367 -19.86 6.78 10.31
N LEU A 368 -18.90 7.25 11.08
CA LEU A 368 -18.64 8.66 11.31
C LEU A 368 -17.13 8.86 11.36
N ARG A 369 -16.61 9.85 10.66
CA ARG A 369 -15.18 10.19 10.69
C ARG A 369 -15.00 11.50 11.47
N ILE A 370 -13.99 11.54 12.34
CA ILE A 370 -13.60 12.77 13.06
C ILE A 370 -12.21 13.15 12.60
N GLU A 371 -12.07 14.36 12.10
CA GLU A 371 -10.79 14.95 11.72
C GLU A 371 -10.47 16.15 12.64
N ALA A 372 -9.29 16.13 13.22
CA ALA A 372 -8.89 17.16 14.15
C ALA A 372 -7.36 17.44 14.08
N PRO A 373 -6.97 18.66 13.73
CA PRO A 373 -7.82 19.77 13.24
C PRO A 373 -8.27 19.57 11.78
N VAL A 374 -9.36 20.22 11.38
CA VAL A 374 -9.72 20.36 9.97
C VAL A 374 -8.64 21.18 9.26
N PRO A 375 -8.13 20.75 8.07
CA PRO A 375 -7.12 21.49 7.35
C PRO A 375 -7.50 22.97 7.11
N GLY A 376 -6.62 23.88 7.53
CA GLY A 376 -6.85 25.32 7.42
C GLY A 376 -7.82 25.93 8.45
N MET A 377 -8.36 25.14 9.40
CA MET A 377 -9.29 25.62 10.44
C MET A 377 -8.86 25.12 11.82
N ALA A 378 -8.96 25.99 12.84
CA ALA A 378 -8.74 25.60 14.24
C ALA A 378 -10.01 24.96 14.84
N ARG A 379 -10.55 23.94 14.19
CA ARG A 379 -11.82 23.27 14.54
C ARG A 379 -11.71 21.76 14.40
N VAL A 380 -12.66 21.05 15.01
CA VAL A 380 -12.84 19.61 14.86
C VAL A 380 -13.93 19.37 13.81
N GLY A 381 -13.65 18.54 12.80
CA GLY A 381 -14.60 18.15 11.77
C GLY A 381 -15.26 16.81 12.08
N LEU A 382 -16.59 16.76 11.95
CA LEU A 382 -17.37 15.54 11.93
C LEU A 382 -17.90 15.32 10.52
N GLU A 383 -17.46 14.28 9.84
CA GLU A 383 -17.98 13.84 8.55
C GLU A 383 -19.08 12.80 8.80
N ILE A 384 -20.30 13.16 8.42
CA ILE A 384 -21.49 12.33 8.63
C ILE A 384 -22.07 11.94 7.29
N PRO A 385 -22.32 10.66 7.02
CA PRO A 385 -22.95 10.20 5.80
C PRO A 385 -24.28 10.88 5.52
N ASN A 386 -24.50 11.25 4.26
CA ASN A 386 -25.79 11.75 3.80
C ASN A 386 -26.83 10.61 3.72
N GLY A 387 -28.08 10.93 3.86
CA GLY A 387 -29.16 9.95 3.68
C GLY A 387 -29.29 9.45 2.24
N SER A 388 -28.91 10.30 1.28
CA SER A 388 -28.75 9.97 -0.15
C SER A 388 -27.39 10.41 -0.64
N ILE A 389 -26.73 9.56 -1.45
CA ILE A 389 -25.43 9.87 -2.05
C ILE A 389 -25.68 10.48 -3.43
N SER A 390 -25.16 11.68 -3.67
CA SER A 390 -25.17 12.33 -4.98
C SER A 390 -24.01 11.82 -5.84
N THR A 391 -24.28 11.44 -7.07
CA THR A 391 -23.24 10.99 -8.00
C THR A 391 -22.46 12.18 -8.54
N VAL A 392 -21.15 12.20 -8.32
CA VAL A 392 -20.24 13.18 -8.94
C VAL A 392 -19.86 12.71 -10.33
N GLY A 393 -20.45 13.32 -11.36
CA GLY A 393 -20.19 12.95 -12.75
C GLY A 393 -18.87 13.51 -13.28
N LEU A 394 -18.17 12.75 -14.14
CA LEU A 394 -16.95 13.23 -14.79
C LEU A 394 -17.17 14.53 -15.54
N ARG A 395 -18.33 14.67 -16.22
CA ARG A 395 -18.68 15.87 -16.97
C ARG A 395 -18.67 17.14 -16.10
N GLU A 396 -19.28 17.09 -14.91
CA GLU A 396 -19.33 18.27 -14.05
C GLU A 396 -17.94 18.70 -13.55
N VAL A 397 -17.04 17.72 -13.38
CA VAL A 397 -15.64 18.00 -12.98
C VAL A 397 -14.91 18.68 -14.13
N LEU A 398 -15.06 18.19 -15.36
CA LEU A 398 -14.39 18.74 -16.55
C LEU A 398 -14.97 20.10 -16.98
N ASP A 399 -16.28 20.33 -16.81
CA ASP A 399 -16.96 21.62 -17.06
C ASP A 399 -16.68 22.68 -15.97
N SER A 400 -16.09 22.28 -14.84
CA SER A 400 -15.85 23.19 -13.72
C SER A 400 -14.84 24.29 -14.07
N ALA A 401 -15.06 25.47 -13.50
CA ALA A 401 -14.11 26.58 -13.62
C ALA A 401 -12.72 26.23 -13.05
N THR A 402 -12.65 25.30 -12.08
CA THR A 402 -11.40 24.78 -11.51
C THR A 402 -10.62 24.01 -12.57
N PHE A 403 -11.27 23.15 -13.35
CA PHE A 403 -10.63 22.41 -14.44
C PHE A 403 -10.19 23.35 -15.56
N GLY A 404 -11.06 24.26 -15.99
CA GLY A 404 -10.74 25.23 -17.05
C GLY A 404 -9.59 26.19 -16.72
N LYS A 405 -9.37 26.50 -15.44
CA LYS A 405 -8.23 27.29 -14.96
C LYS A 405 -6.97 26.48 -14.67
N SER A 406 -7.08 25.14 -14.68
CA SER A 406 -5.95 24.27 -14.40
C SER A 406 -4.90 24.37 -15.52
N LYS A 407 -3.65 24.60 -15.13
CA LYS A 407 -2.48 24.58 -16.00
C LYS A 407 -1.82 23.21 -16.07
N SER A 408 -2.47 22.18 -15.54
CA SER A 408 -1.93 20.82 -15.52
C SER A 408 -1.74 20.29 -16.94
N LYS A 409 -0.58 19.72 -17.20
CA LYS A 409 -0.29 19.05 -18.47
C LYS A 409 -0.94 17.67 -18.54
N ILE A 410 -1.05 16.98 -17.40
CA ILE A 410 -1.72 15.67 -17.27
C ILE A 410 -2.71 15.76 -16.09
N PRO A 411 -3.92 16.34 -16.33
CA PRO A 411 -4.89 16.54 -15.26
C PRO A 411 -5.55 15.23 -14.84
N LEU A 412 -5.73 15.07 -13.52
CA LEU A 412 -6.45 13.97 -12.90
C LEU A 412 -7.76 14.50 -12.28
N PRO A 413 -8.93 14.10 -12.79
CA PRO A 413 -10.22 14.53 -12.25
C PRO A 413 -10.52 13.71 -10.99
N LEU A 414 -10.26 14.26 -9.81
CA LEU A 414 -10.42 13.54 -8.55
C LEU A 414 -11.84 13.63 -7.97
N GLY A 415 -12.63 14.62 -8.37
CA GLY A 415 -14.01 14.78 -7.92
C GLY A 415 -14.23 16.00 -7.05
N ARG A 416 -14.96 15.86 -5.94
CA ARG A 416 -15.24 16.92 -4.96
C ARG A 416 -14.67 16.57 -3.58
N ASP A 417 -14.11 17.56 -2.90
CA ASP A 417 -13.72 17.45 -1.49
C ASP A 417 -14.94 17.51 -0.56
N VAL A 418 -14.71 17.31 0.74
CA VAL A 418 -15.74 17.39 1.78
C VAL A 418 -16.37 18.78 1.92
N ASN A 419 -15.75 19.82 1.37
CA ASN A 419 -16.29 21.18 1.31
C ASN A 419 -17.05 21.45 0.01
N GLY A 420 -17.25 20.43 -0.85
CA GLY A 420 -17.92 20.54 -2.13
C GLY A 420 -17.10 21.17 -3.26
N ARG A 421 -15.79 21.42 -3.06
CA ARG A 421 -14.89 22.00 -4.07
C ARG A 421 -14.37 20.94 -5.03
N TYR A 422 -14.27 21.28 -6.32
CA TYR A 422 -13.63 20.37 -7.29
C TYR A 422 -12.13 20.26 -7.06
N VAL A 423 -11.64 19.04 -7.04
CA VAL A 423 -10.21 18.71 -6.87
C VAL A 423 -9.66 18.13 -8.16
N ILE A 424 -8.65 18.79 -8.70
CA ILE A 424 -7.94 18.37 -9.92
C ILE A 424 -6.48 18.11 -9.54
N GLY A 425 -6.06 16.87 -9.67
CA GLY A 425 -4.66 16.49 -9.51
C GLY A 425 -3.83 16.84 -10.75
N ASP A 426 -2.52 16.84 -10.60
CA ASP A 426 -1.57 17.00 -11.70
C ASP A 426 -0.52 15.89 -11.63
N LEU A 427 -0.58 14.94 -12.58
CA LEU A 427 0.34 13.81 -12.60
C LEU A 427 1.81 14.24 -12.84
N THR A 428 2.05 15.41 -13.44
CA THR A 428 3.41 15.92 -13.61
C THR A 428 4.03 16.41 -12.29
N ARG A 429 3.19 16.87 -11.35
CA ARG A 429 3.62 17.25 -9.99
C ARG A 429 3.68 16.04 -9.06
N MET A 430 2.78 15.09 -9.25
CA MET A 430 2.73 13.80 -8.57
C MET A 430 3.19 12.72 -9.56
N PRO A 431 4.49 12.55 -9.81
CA PRO A 431 4.98 11.83 -10.99
C PRO A 431 4.44 10.41 -11.12
N HIS A 432 4.09 9.79 -10.01
CA HIS A 432 3.54 8.46 -9.95
C HIS A 432 2.42 8.44 -8.93
N LEU A 433 1.38 7.67 -9.21
CA LEU A 433 0.19 7.58 -8.37
C LEU A 433 -0.15 6.11 -8.08
N LEU A 434 -0.31 5.80 -6.81
CA LEU A 434 -0.81 4.53 -6.33
C LEU A 434 -2.31 4.65 -6.03
N ILE A 435 -3.12 3.71 -6.55
CA ILE A 435 -4.57 3.67 -6.36
C ILE A 435 -4.94 2.29 -5.78
N ALA A 436 -5.45 2.25 -4.56
CA ALA A 436 -5.80 0.98 -3.93
C ALA A 436 -7.19 1.01 -3.28
N GLY A 437 -7.83 -0.15 -3.18
CA GLY A 437 -9.14 -0.29 -2.54
C GLY A 437 -9.80 -1.62 -2.84
N ALA A 438 -10.78 -2.02 -2.04
CA ALA A 438 -11.52 -3.27 -2.21
C ALA A 438 -12.33 -3.28 -3.52
N THR A 439 -12.72 -4.48 -3.96
CA THR A 439 -13.59 -4.64 -5.12
C THR A 439 -14.92 -3.88 -4.90
N GLY A 440 -15.37 -3.12 -5.90
CA GLY A 440 -16.59 -2.31 -5.82
C GLY A 440 -16.45 -1.00 -5.04
N SER A 441 -15.26 -0.65 -4.53
CA SER A 441 -15.03 0.59 -3.79
C SER A 441 -15.00 1.85 -4.69
N GLY A 442 -14.73 1.70 -5.99
CA GLY A 442 -14.62 2.81 -6.95
C GLY A 442 -13.30 2.88 -7.71
N LYS A 443 -12.33 2.00 -7.42
CA LYS A 443 -10.99 1.97 -8.04
C LYS A 443 -11.04 2.00 -9.58
N SER A 444 -11.75 1.06 -10.18
CA SER A 444 -11.85 0.94 -11.65
C SER A 444 -12.55 2.13 -12.27
N VAL A 445 -13.58 2.68 -11.62
CA VAL A 445 -14.27 3.90 -12.07
C VAL A 445 -13.32 5.09 -12.08
N CYS A 446 -12.47 5.23 -11.05
CA CYS A 446 -11.45 6.28 -10.99
C CYS A 446 -10.45 6.16 -12.15
N ILE A 447 -9.90 4.96 -12.39
CA ILE A 447 -8.96 4.71 -13.50
C ILE A 447 -9.62 5.05 -14.84
N ASN A 448 -10.84 4.57 -15.07
CA ASN A 448 -11.60 4.86 -16.29
C ASN A 448 -11.88 6.36 -16.45
N SER A 449 -12.18 7.09 -15.35
CA SER A 449 -12.36 8.54 -15.38
C SER A 449 -11.07 9.28 -15.75
N ILE A 450 -9.93 8.82 -15.28
CA ILE A 450 -8.61 9.35 -15.64
C ILE A 450 -8.32 9.11 -17.12
N ILE A 451 -8.50 7.88 -17.61
CA ILE A 451 -8.28 7.52 -19.02
C ILE A 451 -9.22 8.33 -19.92
N ALA A 452 -10.52 8.38 -19.59
CA ALA A 452 -11.49 9.18 -20.36
C ALA A 452 -11.09 10.65 -20.40
N THR A 453 -10.58 11.22 -19.31
CA THR A 453 -10.06 12.60 -19.30
C THR A 453 -8.90 12.77 -20.27
N PHE A 454 -7.96 11.82 -20.32
CA PHE A 454 -6.85 11.87 -21.26
C PHE A 454 -7.36 11.85 -22.70
N LEU A 455 -8.29 10.94 -23.03
CA LEU A 455 -8.85 10.80 -24.36
C LEU A 455 -9.67 12.04 -24.80
N LEU A 456 -10.33 12.72 -23.87
CA LEU A 456 -11.14 13.91 -24.15
C LEU A 456 -10.30 15.21 -24.22
N THR A 457 -9.10 15.24 -23.61
CA THR A 457 -8.37 16.50 -23.42
C THR A 457 -6.97 16.52 -24.04
N LYS A 458 -6.42 15.37 -24.43
CA LYS A 458 -5.07 15.25 -25.00
C LYS A 458 -5.11 14.56 -26.34
N SER A 459 -4.24 15.00 -27.25
CA SER A 459 -4.03 14.28 -28.51
C SER A 459 -3.03 13.12 -28.31
N PRO A 460 -3.01 12.12 -29.20
CA PRO A 460 -1.99 11.07 -29.20
C PRO A 460 -0.55 11.60 -29.34
N ASP A 461 -0.37 12.81 -29.86
CA ASP A 461 0.93 13.48 -29.97
C ASP A 461 1.36 14.15 -28.66
N ASP A 462 0.42 14.40 -27.74
CA ASP A 462 0.68 15.00 -26.44
C ASP A 462 0.87 13.94 -25.36
N LEU A 463 0.13 12.83 -25.46
CA LEU A 463 0.10 11.77 -24.45
C LEU A 463 -0.06 10.40 -25.10
N LYS A 464 0.80 9.48 -24.72
CA LYS A 464 0.73 8.05 -25.03
C LYS A 464 0.52 7.24 -23.77
N MET A 465 -0.09 6.06 -23.92
CA MET A 465 -0.36 5.14 -22.82
C MET A 465 0.18 3.75 -23.11
N ILE A 466 0.62 3.06 -22.07
CA ILE A 466 0.84 1.62 -22.03
C ILE A 466 -0.06 1.07 -20.95
N MET A 467 -0.91 0.12 -21.30
CA MET A 467 -1.90 -0.46 -20.39
C MET A 467 -1.57 -1.91 -20.11
N ILE A 468 -1.57 -2.29 -18.82
CA ILE A 468 -1.30 -3.65 -18.34
C ILE A 468 -2.52 -4.12 -17.55
N ASP A 469 -3.24 -5.12 -18.11
CA ASP A 469 -4.46 -5.69 -17.56
C ASP A 469 -4.40 -7.22 -17.59
N PRO A 470 -3.74 -7.86 -16.62
CA PRO A 470 -3.60 -9.31 -16.59
C PRO A 470 -4.94 -10.05 -16.40
N LYS A 471 -5.99 -9.36 -15.97
CA LYS A 471 -7.33 -9.93 -15.79
C LYS A 471 -8.21 -9.86 -17.03
N MET A 472 -7.84 -9.08 -18.03
CA MET A 472 -8.62 -8.82 -19.26
C MET A 472 -10.04 -8.27 -18.99
N VAL A 473 -10.22 -7.44 -17.97
CA VAL A 473 -11.55 -6.99 -17.54
C VAL A 473 -11.72 -5.48 -17.66
N GLU A 474 -10.77 -4.70 -17.15
CA GLU A 474 -10.96 -3.27 -16.93
C GLU A 474 -10.44 -2.41 -18.10
N LEU A 475 -9.31 -2.80 -18.71
CA LEU A 475 -8.62 -1.99 -19.72
C LEU A 475 -8.75 -2.55 -21.15
N SER A 476 -9.20 -3.76 -21.32
CA SER A 476 -9.35 -4.41 -22.64
C SER A 476 -10.28 -3.64 -23.59
N GLY A 477 -11.24 -2.87 -23.06
CA GLY A 477 -12.13 -2.01 -23.86
C GLY A 477 -11.43 -0.83 -24.55
N TYR A 478 -10.17 -0.54 -24.20
CA TYR A 478 -9.38 0.54 -24.84
C TYR A 478 -8.49 0.05 -25.97
N GLU A 479 -8.58 -1.24 -26.37
CA GLU A 479 -7.82 -1.76 -27.50
C GLU A 479 -8.07 -0.97 -28.77
N GLY A 480 -7.01 -0.65 -29.52
CA GLY A 480 -7.09 0.13 -30.76
C GLY A 480 -7.20 1.65 -30.60
N VAL A 481 -7.22 2.18 -29.37
CA VAL A 481 -7.21 3.64 -29.14
C VAL A 481 -5.87 4.23 -29.59
N PRO A 482 -5.87 5.34 -30.38
CA PRO A 482 -4.63 5.91 -30.97
C PRO A 482 -3.59 6.39 -29.94
N HIS A 483 -3.97 6.57 -28.69
CA HIS A 483 -3.05 6.91 -27.59
C HIS A 483 -2.22 5.71 -27.10
N LEU A 484 -2.60 4.49 -27.43
CA LEU A 484 -1.80 3.32 -27.05
C LEU A 484 -0.47 3.30 -27.80
N LYS A 485 0.62 3.04 -27.08
CA LYS A 485 1.95 2.84 -27.66
C LYS A 485 2.18 1.38 -28.04
N ALA A 486 1.46 0.45 -27.40
CA ALA A 486 1.41 -0.98 -27.68
C ALA A 486 -0.02 -1.49 -27.40
N PRO A 487 -0.42 -2.63 -27.95
CA PRO A 487 -1.65 -3.32 -27.55
C PRO A 487 -1.74 -3.47 -26.02
N VAL A 488 -2.96 -3.57 -25.49
CA VAL A 488 -3.15 -3.80 -24.05
C VAL A 488 -2.47 -5.11 -23.65
N ILE A 489 -1.58 -5.04 -22.65
CA ILE A 489 -0.75 -6.17 -22.22
C ILE A 489 -1.56 -7.02 -21.24
N THR A 490 -1.98 -8.19 -21.69
CA THR A 490 -2.79 -9.12 -20.90
C THR A 490 -2.01 -10.37 -20.48
N GLU A 491 -0.93 -10.69 -21.19
CA GLU A 491 -0.09 -11.85 -20.93
C GLU A 491 1.03 -11.48 -19.95
N MET A 492 1.18 -12.28 -18.90
CA MET A 492 2.13 -12.02 -17.80
C MET A 492 3.60 -12.03 -18.25
N ASP A 493 3.93 -12.87 -19.21
CA ASP A 493 5.29 -12.97 -19.78
C ASP A 493 5.69 -11.74 -20.59
N LYS A 494 4.74 -10.96 -21.10
CA LYS A 494 4.97 -9.71 -21.84
C LYS A 494 5.12 -8.48 -20.94
N VAL A 495 4.75 -8.57 -19.64
CA VAL A 495 4.80 -7.43 -18.74
C VAL A 495 6.23 -6.94 -18.48
N VAL A 496 7.13 -7.85 -18.12
CA VAL A 496 8.54 -7.51 -17.85
C VAL A 496 9.24 -6.96 -19.09
N PRO A 497 9.12 -7.56 -20.28
CA PRO A 497 9.59 -6.96 -21.53
C PRO A 497 9.07 -5.53 -21.78
N ALA A 498 7.78 -5.30 -21.54
CA ALA A 498 7.18 -3.98 -21.72
C ALA A 498 7.74 -2.94 -20.73
N LEU A 499 7.86 -3.28 -19.45
CA LEU A 499 8.47 -2.38 -18.45
C LEU A 499 9.95 -2.09 -18.78
N ARG A 500 10.69 -3.08 -19.28
CA ARG A 500 12.06 -2.87 -19.78
C ARG A 500 12.10 -1.94 -20.99
N ALA A 501 11.10 -2.03 -21.88
CA ALA A 501 11.00 -1.13 -23.02
C ALA A 501 10.70 0.32 -22.59
N VAL A 502 9.85 0.52 -21.56
CA VAL A 502 9.64 1.84 -20.94
C VAL A 502 10.94 2.38 -20.35
N LEU A 503 11.73 1.53 -19.70
CA LEU A 503 13.02 1.91 -19.12
C LEU A 503 14.00 2.36 -20.23
N ARG A 504 14.10 1.62 -21.34
CA ARG A 504 14.92 2.02 -22.50
C ARG A 504 14.47 3.37 -23.08
N GLU A 505 13.15 3.59 -23.20
CA GLU A 505 12.63 4.89 -23.66
C GLU A 505 13.00 6.03 -22.71
N MET A 506 12.94 5.80 -21.41
CA MET A 506 13.41 6.76 -20.40
C MET A 506 14.88 7.09 -20.59
N GLU A 507 15.73 6.07 -20.76
CA GLU A 507 17.17 6.24 -20.98
C GLU A 507 17.46 6.99 -22.30
N ARG A 508 16.75 6.67 -23.38
CA ARG A 508 16.81 7.37 -24.66
C ARG A 508 16.51 8.87 -24.49
N ARG A 509 15.45 9.19 -23.74
CA ARG A 509 15.08 10.59 -23.45
C ARG A 509 16.17 11.31 -22.66
N TYR A 510 16.75 10.69 -21.65
CA TYR A 510 17.86 11.25 -20.89
C TYR A 510 19.07 11.53 -21.77
N GLN A 511 19.47 10.61 -22.64
CA GLN A 511 20.56 10.83 -23.58
C GLN A 511 20.28 11.99 -24.53
N THR A 512 19.04 12.11 -25.01
CA THR A 512 18.61 13.24 -25.86
C THR A 512 18.67 14.55 -25.09
N PHE A 513 18.18 14.59 -23.85
CA PHE A 513 18.23 15.78 -23.00
C PHE A 513 19.66 16.21 -22.70
N SER A 514 20.54 15.25 -22.40
CA SER A 514 21.97 15.50 -22.17
C SER A 514 22.65 16.11 -23.39
N ARG A 515 22.43 15.55 -24.60
CA ARG A 515 22.97 16.10 -25.85
C ARG A 515 22.51 17.52 -26.15
N LEU A 516 21.29 17.86 -25.77
CA LEU A 516 20.69 19.17 -26.00
C LEU A 516 20.94 20.16 -24.84
N GLY A 517 21.58 19.73 -23.76
CA GLY A 517 21.83 20.56 -22.58
C GLY A 517 20.56 20.94 -21.81
N VAL A 518 19.48 20.15 -21.90
CA VAL A 518 18.23 20.37 -21.17
C VAL A 518 18.09 19.36 -20.04
N ARG A 519 17.33 19.71 -18.98
CA ARG A 519 17.25 18.88 -17.76
C ARG A 519 16.03 17.98 -17.70
N ASN A 520 14.96 18.33 -18.43
CA ASN A 520 13.67 17.66 -18.36
C ASN A 520 12.86 17.88 -19.64
N ILE A 521 11.71 17.21 -19.72
CA ILE A 521 10.79 17.30 -20.86
C ILE A 521 10.29 18.75 -21.10
N ASP A 522 10.14 19.56 -20.06
CA ASP A 522 9.71 20.96 -20.21
C ASP A 522 10.79 21.81 -20.87
N GLY A 523 12.04 21.62 -20.48
CA GLY A 523 13.18 22.26 -21.14
C GLY A 523 13.36 21.79 -22.59
N TYR A 524 13.09 20.51 -22.86
CA TYR A 524 13.08 19.96 -24.20
C TYR A 524 12.00 20.60 -25.06
N GLU A 525 10.77 20.69 -24.57
CA GLU A 525 9.64 21.26 -25.28
C GLU A 525 9.83 22.77 -25.54
N LEU A 526 10.40 23.49 -24.58
CA LEU A 526 10.79 24.90 -24.77
C LEU A 526 11.82 25.05 -25.90
N ARG A 527 12.83 24.16 -25.98
CA ARG A 527 13.79 24.19 -27.07
C ARG A 527 13.15 23.81 -28.41
N ARG A 528 12.27 22.80 -28.42
CA ARG A 528 11.51 22.41 -29.61
C ARG A 528 10.63 23.54 -30.15
N SER A 529 10.08 24.40 -29.28
CA SER A 529 9.29 25.56 -29.74
C SER A 529 10.13 26.57 -30.54
N THR A 530 11.45 26.59 -30.35
CA THR A 530 12.37 27.40 -31.14
C THR A 530 12.96 26.66 -32.34
N ASP A 531 12.90 25.33 -32.36
CA ASP A 531 13.35 24.47 -33.45
C ASP A 531 12.27 23.43 -33.79
N PRO A 532 11.35 23.76 -34.73
CA PRO A 532 10.26 22.87 -35.12
C PRO A 532 10.68 21.56 -35.81
N THR A 533 11.97 21.41 -36.16
CA THR A 533 12.48 20.16 -36.74
C THR A 533 12.70 19.07 -35.70
N MET A 534 12.72 19.43 -34.42
CA MET A 534 12.86 18.49 -33.32
C MET A 534 11.60 17.61 -33.16
N GLU A 535 11.80 16.32 -32.94
CA GLU A 535 10.74 15.37 -32.66
C GLU A 535 9.89 15.81 -31.45
N LYS A 536 8.56 15.70 -31.54
CA LYS A 536 7.68 15.91 -30.39
C LYS A 536 7.70 14.67 -29.49
N LEU A 537 8.09 14.84 -28.24
CA LEU A 537 8.07 13.75 -27.25
C LEU A 537 6.76 13.79 -26.45
N PRO A 538 5.82 12.85 -26.69
CA PRO A 538 4.61 12.78 -25.88
C PRO A 538 4.93 12.39 -24.44
N TYR A 539 4.11 12.84 -23.50
CA TYR A 539 4.07 12.23 -22.18
C TYR A 539 3.69 10.75 -22.30
N LEU A 540 4.26 9.90 -21.46
CA LEU A 540 3.97 8.47 -21.46
C LEU A 540 3.41 8.08 -20.09
N VAL A 541 2.20 7.52 -20.06
CA VAL A 541 1.57 7.02 -18.84
C VAL A 541 1.47 5.51 -18.91
N VAL A 542 2.11 4.83 -17.97
CA VAL A 542 2.00 3.38 -17.79
C VAL A 542 0.93 3.11 -16.74
N ILE A 543 -0.11 2.39 -17.12
CA ILE A 543 -1.28 2.08 -16.30
C ILE A 543 -1.28 0.59 -15.98
N ILE A 544 -1.25 0.25 -14.69
CA ILE A 544 -1.30 -1.13 -14.19
C ILE A 544 -2.59 -1.26 -13.39
N ASP A 545 -3.55 -2.07 -13.86
CA ASP A 545 -4.83 -2.27 -13.18
C ASP A 545 -4.70 -3.08 -11.89
N GLU A 546 -3.87 -4.13 -11.89
CA GLU A 546 -3.70 -5.00 -10.72
C GLU A 546 -2.23 -5.37 -10.50
N LEU A 547 -1.57 -4.62 -9.62
CA LEU A 547 -0.17 -4.90 -9.27
C LEU A 547 -0.01 -6.25 -8.56
N ALA A 548 -1.01 -6.70 -7.79
CA ALA A 548 -0.90 -7.95 -7.04
C ALA A 548 -0.62 -9.15 -7.94
N ASP A 549 -1.23 -9.22 -9.11
CA ASP A 549 -1.04 -10.35 -10.03
C ASP A 549 0.39 -10.38 -10.59
N LEU A 550 1.00 -9.22 -10.80
CA LEU A 550 2.40 -9.09 -11.23
C LEU A 550 3.36 -9.51 -10.11
N MET A 551 3.10 -9.05 -8.89
CA MET A 551 3.93 -9.35 -7.71
C MET A 551 3.83 -10.82 -7.30
N MET A 552 2.75 -11.51 -7.62
CA MET A 552 2.60 -12.95 -7.38
C MET A 552 3.37 -13.81 -8.39
N THR A 553 3.67 -13.28 -9.57
CA THR A 553 4.29 -14.04 -10.66
C THR A 553 5.79 -13.81 -10.76
N THR A 554 6.23 -12.55 -10.75
CA THR A 554 7.63 -12.14 -10.93
C THR A 554 7.97 -10.94 -10.02
N PRO A 555 7.91 -11.10 -8.68
CA PRO A 555 8.01 -9.98 -7.74
C PRO A 555 9.32 -9.20 -7.89
N ASP A 556 10.46 -9.88 -7.89
CA ASP A 556 11.79 -9.26 -7.85
C ASP A 556 12.07 -8.39 -9.09
N GLU A 557 11.67 -8.87 -10.28
CA GLU A 557 11.89 -8.15 -11.53
C GLU A 557 10.95 -6.96 -11.66
N VAL A 558 9.66 -7.16 -11.34
CA VAL A 558 8.64 -6.11 -11.43
C VAL A 558 8.94 -5.01 -10.42
N GLU A 559 9.22 -5.35 -9.16
CA GLU A 559 9.58 -4.37 -8.14
C GLU A 559 10.80 -3.54 -8.56
N THR A 560 11.87 -4.20 -8.99
CA THR A 560 13.11 -3.53 -9.43
C THR A 560 12.84 -2.53 -10.57
N LEU A 561 12.06 -2.94 -11.59
CA LEU A 561 11.75 -2.09 -12.73
C LEU A 561 10.85 -0.91 -12.34
N LEU A 562 9.81 -1.16 -11.55
CA LEU A 562 8.91 -0.10 -11.08
C LEU A 562 9.63 0.92 -10.19
N VAL A 563 10.47 0.46 -9.27
CA VAL A 563 11.28 1.34 -8.41
C VAL A 563 12.23 2.19 -9.24
N ARG A 564 12.95 1.61 -10.21
CA ARG A 564 13.86 2.35 -11.08
C ARG A 564 13.13 3.39 -11.93
N LEU A 565 11.98 3.02 -12.50
CA LEU A 565 11.12 3.97 -13.23
C LEU A 565 10.63 5.08 -12.30
N ALA A 566 10.12 4.74 -11.11
CA ALA A 566 9.60 5.73 -10.17
C ALA A 566 10.67 6.73 -9.68
N GLN A 567 11.93 6.30 -9.56
CA GLN A 567 13.04 7.17 -9.16
C GLN A 567 13.46 8.15 -10.25
N MET A 568 13.41 7.73 -11.51
CA MET A 568 14.08 8.45 -12.58
C MET A 568 13.14 9.02 -13.65
N ALA A 569 11.96 8.45 -13.85
CA ALA A 569 11.15 8.73 -15.03
C ALA A 569 10.47 10.12 -15.04
N ARG A 570 10.33 10.78 -13.87
CA ARG A 570 9.68 12.10 -13.73
C ARG A 570 10.21 13.14 -14.72
N ALA A 571 11.54 13.29 -14.78
CA ALA A 571 12.15 14.31 -15.64
C ALA A 571 11.96 14.04 -17.13
N THR A 572 11.75 12.78 -17.50
CA THR A 572 11.55 12.36 -18.90
C THR A 572 10.09 12.41 -19.37
N GLY A 573 9.15 12.79 -18.50
CA GLY A 573 7.72 12.83 -18.81
C GLY A 573 7.09 11.45 -18.91
N ILE A 574 7.60 10.47 -18.15
CA ILE A 574 7.06 9.12 -18.03
C ILE A 574 6.48 8.95 -16.63
N HIS A 575 5.25 8.50 -16.54
CA HIS A 575 4.48 8.46 -15.31
C HIS A 575 3.84 7.09 -15.10
N LEU A 576 3.68 6.68 -13.84
CA LEU A 576 3.07 5.41 -13.46
C LEU A 576 1.73 5.67 -12.76
N LEU A 577 0.69 4.98 -13.20
CA LEU A 577 -0.57 4.79 -12.48
C LEU A 577 -0.64 3.32 -12.06
N ILE A 578 -0.39 3.05 -10.79
CA ILE A 578 -0.31 1.69 -10.27
C ILE A 578 -1.55 1.44 -9.42
N ALA A 579 -2.33 0.43 -9.80
CA ALA A 579 -3.51 0.10 -9.03
C ALA A 579 -3.47 -1.33 -8.46
N THR A 580 -4.20 -1.55 -7.36
CA THR A 580 -4.38 -2.88 -6.77
C THR A 580 -5.67 -2.96 -5.96
N GLN A 581 -6.31 -4.14 -5.99
CA GLN A 581 -7.43 -4.51 -5.12
C GLN A 581 -6.98 -5.31 -3.89
N ARG A 582 -5.69 -5.68 -3.83
CA ARG A 582 -5.10 -6.46 -2.73
C ARG A 582 -3.99 -5.66 -2.05
N PRO A 583 -4.33 -4.76 -1.13
CA PRO A 583 -3.35 -3.93 -0.45
C PRO A 583 -2.64 -4.69 0.67
N SER A 584 -1.85 -5.71 0.31
CA SER A 584 -0.97 -6.42 1.24
C SER A 584 0.44 -5.85 1.23
N VAL A 585 1.23 -6.13 2.26
CA VAL A 585 2.63 -5.67 2.38
C VAL A 585 3.52 -6.28 1.29
N ASP A 586 3.19 -7.50 0.84
CA ASP A 586 3.92 -8.19 -0.23
C ASP A 586 3.66 -7.58 -1.62
N VAL A 587 2.52 -6.88 -1.79
CA VAL A 587 2.16 -6.17 -3.02
C VAL A 587 2.63 -4.72 -2.98
N LEU A 588 2.32 -4.01 -1.91
CA LEU A 588 2.71 -2.62 -1.68
C LEU A 588 3.94 -2.56 -0.77
N THR A 589 5.07 -2.95 -1.33
CA THR A 589 6.33 -3.01 -0.58
C THR A 589 6.80 -1.62 -0.13
N GLY A 590 7.69 -1.61 0.86
CA GLY A 590 8.31 -0.37 1.34
C GLY A 590 9.05 0.39 0.25
N LEU A 591 9.67 -0.33 -0.71
CA LEU A 591 10.40 0.27 -1.83
C LEU A 591 9.46 0.95 -2.83
N ILE A 592 8.34 0.31 -3.19
CA ILE A 592 7.32 0.91 -4.06
C ILE A 592 6.74 2.15 -3.40
N LYS A 593 6.32 2.07 -2.12
CA LYS A 593 5.73 3.19 -1.39
C LYS A 593 6.67 4.38 -1.21
N ALA A 594 7.96 4.14 -1.01
CA ALA A 594 8.96 5.20 -0.88
C ALA A 594 9.15 6.00 -2.18
N ASN A 595 8.92 5.37 -3.34
CA ASN A 595 9.13 5.98 -4.65
C ASN A 595 7.83 6.43 -5.33
N VAL A 596 6.67 6.01 -4.82
CA VAL A 596 5.33 6.44 -5.25
C VAL A 596 4.60 7.08 -4.07
N PRO A 597 4.93 8.34 -3.73
CA PRO A 597 4.41 8.98 -2.52
C PRO A 597 2.95 9.45 -2.65
N ALA A 598 2.48 9.76 -3.87
CA ALA A 598 1.08 10.14 -4.08
C ALA A 598 0.19 8.89 -4.07
N ARG A 599 -0.88 8.90 -3.27
CA ARG A 599 -1.72 7.73 -3.04
C ARG A 599 -3.20 8.08 -2.97
N ILE A 600 -4.00 7.20 -3.54
CA ILE A 600 -5.46 7.21 -3.39
C ILE A 600 -5.85 5.89 -2.72
N ALA A 601 -6.57 5.98 -1.60
CA ALA A 601 -7.20 4.84 -0.95
C ALA A 601 -8.70 4.97 -1.06
N PHE A 602 -9.33 4.04 -1.75
CA PHE A 602 -10.76 3.78 -1.67
C PHE A 602 -11.09 2.93 -0.44
N ALA A 603 -12.38 2.67 -0.20
CA ALA A 603 -12.81 1.86 0.92
C ALA A 603 -12.12 0.49 0.93
N VAL A 604 -11.66 0.09 2.10
CA VAL A 604 -11.02 -1.20 2.38
C VAL A 604 -11.71 -1.90 3.53
N SER A 605 -11.50 -3.23 3.67
CA SER A 605 -12.16 -4.04 4.68
C SER A 605 -11.56 -3.91 6.08
N SER A 606 -10.30 -3.52 6.20
CA SER A 606 -9.60 -3.48 7.48
C SER A 606 -8.73 -2.22 7.67
N GLN A 607 -8.50 -1.88 8.94
CA GLN A 607 -7.55 -0.83 9.31
C GLN A 607 -6.11 -1.18 8.92
N ILE A 608 -5.79 -2.47 8.81
CA ILE A 608 -4.47 -2.94 8.38
C ILE A 608 -4.26 -2.56 6.92
N ASP A 609 -5.25 -2.80 6.05
CA ASP A 609 -5.19 -2.45 4.63
C ASP A 609 -5.03 -0.94 4.44
N SER A 610 -5.77 -0.14 5.22
CA SER A 610 -5.61 1.32 5.22
C SER A 610 -4.16 1.75 5.55
N ARG A 611 -3.56 1.14 6.57
CA ARG A 611 -2.16 1.41 6.94
C ARG A 611 -1.17 0.93 5.88
N VAL A 612 -1.45 -0.16 5.19
CA VAL A 612 -0.59 -0.61 4.08
C VAL A 612 -0.58 0.43 2.96
N ILE A 613 -1.73 1.04 2.63
CA ILE A 613 -1.83 2.03 1.56
C ILE A 613 -1.30 3.40 2.01
N LEU A 614 -1.86 3.94 3.10
CA LEU A 614 -1.69 5.35 3.52
C LEU A 614 -0.70 5.55 4.68
N ASP A 615 -0.14 4.48 5.23
CA ASP A 615 0.64 4.46 6.49
C ASP A 615 -0.17 4.95 7.72
N MET A 616 -1.50 5.09 7.57
CA MET A 616 -2.43 5.53 8.60
C MET A 616 -3.81 4.86 8.48
N PRO A 617 -4.61 4.82 9.55
CA PRO A 617 -6.00 4.36 9.49
C PRO A 617 -6.89 5.41 8.83
N GLY A 618 -8.07 4.98 8.34
CA GLY A 618 -9.13 5.87 7.85
C GLY A 618 -9.87 5.34 6.63
N ALA A 619 -9.20 4.62 5.72
CA ALA A 619 -9.84 4.09 4.52
C ALA A 619 -10.86 2.98 4.82
N GLU A 620 -10.77 2.31 5.97
CA GLU A 620 -11.75 1.34 6.46
C GLU A 620 -13.11 1.98 6.85
N ARG A 621 -13.15 3.31 6.95
CA ARG A 621 -14.34 4.07 7.34
C ARG A 621 -15.04 4.74 6.17
N LEU A 622 -14.46 4.63 4.98
CA LEU A 622 -15.02 5.18 3.75
C LEU A 622 -16.32 4.44 3.37
N LEU A 623 -17.23 5.18 2.75
CA LEU A 623 -18.56 4.68 2.38
C LEU A 623 -18.55 3.76 1.15
N GLY A 624 -17.42 3.68 0.42
CA GLY A 624 -17.35 3.03 -0.87
C GLY A 624 -17.98 3.88 -2.00
N ARG A 625 -18.20 3.26 -3.17
CA ARG A 625 -18.86 3.92 -4.32
C ARG A 625 -18.15 5.21 -4.79
N GLY A 626 -16.83 5.26 -4.69
CA GLY A 626 -16.03 6.40 -5.11
C GLY A 626 -15.58 7.31 -3.96
N ASP A 627 -16.03 7.07 -2.73
CA ASP A 627 -15.50 7.76 -1.54
C ASP A 627 -14.05 7.35 -1.32
N MET A 628 -13.13 8.32 -1.21
CA MET A 628 -11.69 8.06 -1.20
C MET A 628 -10.92 9.04 -0.31
N LEU A 629 -9.77 8.59 0.15
CA LEU A 629 -8.74 9.42 0.75
C LEU A 629 -7.62 9.66 -0.28
N PHE A 630 -7.33 10.92 -0.54
CA PHE A 630 -6.25 11.31 -1.44
C PHE A 630 -5.10 11.93 -0.67
N MET A 631 -3.93 11.35 -0.77
CA MET A 631 -2.68 11.84 -0.19
C MET A 631 -1.75 12.32 -1.31
N PRO A 632 -1.62 13.63 -1.53
CA PRO A 632 -0.64 14.19 -2.46
C PRO A 632 0.79 13.88 -2.00
N ALA A 633 1.75 13.98 -2.93
CA ALA A 633 3.14 13.61 -2.68
C ALA A 633 3.85 14.49 -1.62
N ASP A 634 3.35 15.71 -1.42
CA ASP A 634 3.90 16.72 -0.50
C ASP A 634 3.11 16.85 0.81
N ALA A 635 2.03 16.09 0.98
CA ALA A 635 1.21 16.11 2.18
C ALA A 635 1.57 14.96 3.14
N ALA A 636 1.54 15.27 4.43
CA ALA A 636 1.73 14.27 5.49
C ALA A 636 0.43 13.53 5.85
N LYS A 637 -0.72 14.02 5.36
CA LYS A 637 -2.06 13.44 5.61
C LYS A 637 -2.91 13.59 4.36
N PRO A 638 -3.84 12.65 4.11
CA PRO A 638 -4.79 12.74 3.04
C PRO A 638 -5.82 13.84 3.24
#